data_ff1a7320e6033a429ce51dc8fb85cba3
#
_entry.id   ff1a7320e6033a429ce51dc8fb85cba3
#
_cell.length_a   1.000
_cell.length_b   1.000
_cell.length_c   1.000
_cell.angle_alpha   90.00
_cell.angle_beta   90.00
_cell.angle_gamma   90.00
#
_symmetry.space_group_name_H-M   'P 1'
#
loop_
_entity.id
_entity.type
_entity.pdbx_description
1 polymer ?
#
loop_
_entity_poly.entity_id
_entity_poly.type
_entity_poly.pdbx_seq_one_letter_code
_entity_poly.pdbx_strand_id
1 'polypeptide(L)'
;MQPPEEMKPRRRRTNRARVLLGFGGLAVFLFFTSIRGLAGFWTDYLWFDSLSLSSVWASVLWAKIGLGLLFTAIFFVAIWVSLFIADRLAPKVRPPGPEDELSRRWQQFTASRSILVRSVISLLFALLVGAGVSSQWQSWLFFTNRVDFGIVDQQFGIDVGFYVFQLPFLTFVVNWAFAAILVILVVTTIEHYLNGGIRLQGQAGSRVTPQVKAHLSLLLGLLALIKGVGYYLDRYELTLSERGFVTGATYTDVKAQLPALQLLMIVSVFCFGLLIFNIWRRGFTYPIIAVGLWALVASLAGTIYPALVQRFQVEPSESTKEAPYIERNIEMTRIAMGLDRVTPRDFDYEPTLSASEIEENLATVRNVRLLDPAVMRDTFQQTQGIKSFYDFRDIDVDRYEIDGRTTQVVLAARELKQTDLPNSSWESEHIAFTHGYGIAAAPANAIDANGRPDYALADIPVAARSGADSLEVDMPGLYIGEGLQGYAIVGATRDEVDFQDNDDRTEVTRYDGADGVEINSLPRKLAFALRFAEPNLVVSGELGSDSRILYKRDVVDRAKTLAPFLKFDSDPYPAVIDGKVMWILDAYTSTDMFPYAERVNPRAVRKGDLRSSVNYVRNSIKVVVDAYDGTPNFYVVDDADPIAKSYQLQFPNLFSEETPSTELTEHFRYPEDLFRMQTEMWGRYRITEASEFYDAAGAWSVAQDPGNSIGQTAVESVIDASGNIISSSEVRIAPQYLLMRLPGDEDESFVIFRPFVPFSDDDSRKNLEGFMVVHNDPERYGEIEVYEIRSSTPVDGPALFNSNIQTEEEISERVTLLNQNGSTVVPGNLLLIPVENSLLYVRPLYIEATGTTAVPELQLVIVGVGPEVKIADSFEAALAAAIPDLQADVGSGPISASPDPESSSEDPESSSEDDSSSGAPAEPDDLDSSDELSIEELLAKSREAFDRADAALRAGDLAGYQRWVESAAGYIAKAQRLLGQASSREEADSA
;
A
#
# COMPACT_ATOMS: atom_id res chain seq x y z
N MET A 1 5.79 -76.88 -50.49
CA MET A 1 5.07 -75.81 -49.85
C MET A 1 5.32 -75.97 -48.34
N GLN A 2 6.21 -75.12 -47.80
CA GLN A 2 6.45 -75.04 -46.38
C GLN A 2 5.40 -74.08 -45.71
N PRO A 3 4.88 -74.37 -44.55
CA PRO A 3 3.93 -73.53 -43.86
C PRO A 3 4.64 -72.27 -43.32
N PRO A 4 3.95 -71.12 -43.21
CA PRO A 4 4.56 -69.88 -42.79
C PRO A 4 4.88 -69.90 -41.27
N GLU A 5 6.09 -69.44 -40.94
CA GLU A 5 6.53 -69.24 -39.53
C GLU A 5 5.63 -68.27 -38.82
N GLU A 6 5.10 -68.69 -37.65
CA GLU A 6 4.41 -67.80 -36.71
C GLU A 6 5.37 -66.82 -36.11
N MET A 7 5.19 -65.52 -36.41
CA MET A 7 5.86 -64.39 -35.77
C MET A 7 5.41 -64.23 -34.30
N LYS A 8 6.29 -64.65 -33.42
CA LYS A 8 6.10 -64.44 -31.96
C LYS A 8 6.05 -62.93 -31.68
N PRO A 9 5.04 -62.42 -30.91
CA PRO A 9 4.96 -61.01 -30.56
C PRO A 9 6.17 -60.59 -29.72
N ARG A 10 6.96 -59.61 -30.23
CA ARG A 10 8.04 -58.96 -29.47
C ARG A 10 7.44 -58.29 -28.26
N ARG A 11 7.60 -58.90 -27.05
CA ARG A 11 7.37 -58.22 -25.75
C ARG A 11 8.26 -56.99 -25.73
N ARG A 12 7.65 -55.80 -25.84
CA ARG A 12 8.28 -54.51 -25.53
C ARG A 12 8.71 -54.58 -24.05
N ARG A 13 9.98 -54.90 -23.79
CA ARG A 13 10.62 -54.61 -22.49
C ARG A 13 10.52 -53.10 -22.28
N THR A 14 9.55 -52.68 -21.48
CA THR A 14 9.56 -51.32 -20.95
C THR A 14 10.88 -51.16 -20.24
N ASN A 15 11.69 -50.21 -20.73
CA ASN A 15 13.00 -49.93 -20.19
C ASN A 15 12.84 -49.34 -18.77
N ARG A 16 12.71 -50.26 -17.77
CA ARG A 16 12.59 -49.84 -16.34
C ARG A 16 13.68 -48.86 -15.95
N ALA A 17 14.88 -49.00 -16.55
CA ALA A 17 16.00 -48.08 -16.35
C ALA A 17 15.72 -46.66 -16.85
N ARG A 18 15.04 -46.45 -18.00
CA ARG A 18 14.68 -45.11 -18.49
C ARG A 18 13.58 -44.49 -17.64
N VAL A 19 12.65 -45.26 -17.12
CA VAL A 19 11.60 -44.76 -16.21
C VAL A 19 12.22 -44.41 -14.86
N LEU A 20 13.13 -45.20 -14.31
CA LEU A 20 13.86 -44.93 -13.09
C LEU A 20 14.79 -43.72 -13.24
N LEU A 21 15.44 -43.53 -14.37
CA LEU A 21 16.23 -42.31 -14.68
C LEU A 21 15.36 -41.07 -14.78
N GLY A 22 14.17 -41.17 -15.37
CA GLY A 22 13.19 -40.07 -15.42
C GLY A 22 12.68 -39.67 -14.03
N PHE A 23 12.32 -40.66 -13.19
CA PHE A 23 11.94 -40.40 -11.80
C PHE A 23 13.10 -39.91 -10.97
N GLY A 24 14.32 -40.39 -11.16
CA GLY A 24 15.52 -39.90 -10.53
C GLY A 24 15.83 -38.44 -10.92
N GLY A 25 15.72 -38.14 -12.20
CA GLY A 25 15.90 -36.74 -12.67
C GLY A 25 14.85 -35.78 -12.12
N LEU A 26 13.57 -36.23 -12.09
CA LEU A 26 12.48 -35.44 -11.47
C LEU A 26 12.70 -35.30 -9.95
N ALA A 27 13.13 -36.34 -9.26
CA ALA A 27 13.41 -36.27 -7.83
C ALA A 27 14.58 -35.31 -7.52
N VAL A 28 15.64 -35.34 -8.32
CA VAL A 28 16.78 -34.41 -8.22
C VAL A 28 16.33 -32.96 -8.52
N PHE A 29 15.53 -32.74 -9.56
CA PHE A 29 14.96 -31.44 -9.86
C PHE A 29 14.09 -30.91 -8.72
N LEU A 30 13.17 -31.71 -8.20
CA LEU A 30 12.32 -31.36 -7.06
C LEU A 30 13.15 -31.14 -5.79
N PHE A 31 14.23 -31.89 -5.57
CA PHE A 31 15.14 -31.69 -4.45
C PHE A 31 15.80 -30.30 -4.54
N PHE A 32 16.40 -29.96 -5.68
CA PHE A 32 17.07 -28.67 -5.84
C PHE A 32 16.11 -27.47 -5.79
N THR A 33 14.90 -27.59 -6.32
CA THR A 33 13.87 -26.53 -6.20
C THR A 33 13.31 -26.42 -4.78
N SER A 34 13.23 -27.52 -4.05
CA SER A 34 12.70 -27.55 -2.68
C SER A 34 13.74 -27.12 -1.63
N ILE A 35 15.05 -27.35 -1.88
CA ILE A 35 16.10 -27.09 -0.89
C ILE A 35 16.23 -25.60 -0.55
N ARG A 36 16.06 -24.73 -1.55
CA ARG A 36 16.03 -23.27 -1.34
C ARG A 36 14.81 -22.85 -0.51
N GLY A 37 13.64 -23.45 -0.75
CA GLY A 37 12.44 -23.21 0.05
C GLY A 37 12.59 -23.69 1.50
N LEU A 38 13.23 -24.85 1.70
CA LEU A 38 13.53 -25.36 3.05
C LEU A 38 14.56 -24.50 3.78
N ALA A 39 15.57 -24.01 3.06
CA ALA A 39 16.55 -23.08 3.61
C ALA A 39 15.88 -21.76 4.04
N GLY A 40 15.02 -21.18 3.18
CA GLY A 40 14.22 -19.99 3.52
C GLY A 40 13.35 -20.21 4.75
N PHE A 41 12.62 -21.32 4.79
CA PHE A 41 11.78 -21.70 5.93
C PHE A 41 12.56 -21.81 7.25
N TRP A 42 13.74 -22.43 7.22
CA TRP A 42 14.56 -22.57 8.42
C TRP A 42 15.20 -21.24 8.84
N THR A 43 15.70 -20.46 7.92
CA THR A 43 16.27 -19.14 8.22
C THR A 43 15.21 -18.18 8.74
N ASP A 44 13.96 -18.22 8.22
CA ASP A 44 12.85 -17.43 8.79
C ASP A 44 12.56 -17.84 10.23
N TYR A 45 12.54 -19.15 10.55
CA TYR A 45 12.40 -19.60 11.94
C TYR A 45 13.53 -19.05 12.84
N LEU A 46 14.80 -19.14 12.37
CA LEU A 46 15.94 -18.63 13.14
C LEU A 46 15.85 -17.11 13.39
N TRP A 47 15.31 -16.37 12.44
CA TRP A 47 15.11 -14.93 12.58
C TRP A 47 14.01 -14.60 13.58
N PHE A 48 12.87 -15.28 13.53
CA PHE A 48 11.86 -15.12 14.57
C PHE A 48 12.34 -15.53 15.96
N ASP A 49 13.22 -16.53 16.04
CA ASP A 49 13.82 -17.01 17.28
C ASP A 49 14.81 -15.99 17.86
N SER A 50 15.62 -15.33 17.02
CA SER A 50 16.55 -14.25 17.46
C SER A 50 15.82 -13.05 18.05
N LEU A 51 14.59 -12.77 17.59
CA LEU A 51 13.74 -11.71 18.14
C LEU A 51 12.82 -12.20 19.29
N SER A 52 12.98 -13.43 19.77
CA SER A 52 12.11 -14.07 20.80
C SER A 52 10.63 -14.21 20.38
N LEU A 53 10.33 -14.11 19.07
CA LEU A 53 8.98 -14.17 18.48
C LEU A 53 8.70 -15.50 17.75
N SER A 54 9.44 -16.58 18.05
CA SER A 54 9.23 -17.91 17.44
C SER A 54 7.81 -18.46 17.68
N SER A 55 7.14 -18.03 18.76
CA SER A 55 5.74 -18.39 19.06
C SER A 55 4.76 -17.82 18.02
N VAL A 56 4.98 -16.61 17.53
CA VAL A 56 4.15 -15.97 16.48
C VAL A 56 4.27 -16.74 15.18
N TRP A 57 5.52 -17.03 14.75
CA TRP A 57 5.79 -17.82 13.57
C TRP A 57 5.14 -19.21 13.64
N ALA A 58 5.27 -19.89 14.80
CA ALA A 58 4.68 -21.21 15.02
C ALA A 58 3.15 -21.16 14.98
N SER A 59 2.51 -20.15 15.58
CA SER A 59 1.05 -19.99 15.57
C SER A 59 0.50 -19.84 14.15
N VAL A 60 1.10 -18.97 13.34
CA VAL A 60 0.72 -18.81 11.92
C VAL A 60 0.96 -20.10 11.14
N LEU A 61 2.09 -20.75 11.34
CA LEU A 61 2.44 -22.01 10.65
C LEU A 61 1.45 -23.12 10.98
N TRP A 62 1.15 -23.33 12.28
CA TRP A 62 0.23 -24.37 12.71
C TRP A 62 -1.21 -24.08 12.29
N ALA A 63 -1.62 -22.82 12.24
CA ALA A 63 -2.92 -22.46 11.70
C ALA A 63 -3.02 -22.85 10.21
N LYS A 64 -2.00 -22.53 9.40
CA LYS A 64 -1.94 -22.89 7.97
C LYS A 64 -1.89 -24.40 7.73
N ILE A 65 -0.96 -25.10 8.39
CA ILE A 65 -0.77 -26.53 8.19
C ILE A 65 -1.93 -27.33 8.80
N GLY A 66 -2.34 -27.02 10.02
CA GLY A 66 -3.41 -27.71 10.72
C GLY A 66 -4.73 -27.63 9.96
N LEU A 67 -5.09 -26.43 9.48
CA LEU A 67 -6.28 -26.23 8.67
C LEU A 67 -6.21 -27.01 7.35
N GLY A 68 -5.10 -26.91 6.61
CA GLY A 68 -4.88 -27.64 5.38
C GLY A 68 -4.95 -29.16 5.55
N LEU A 69 -4.33 -29.72 6.60
CA LEU A 69 -4.37 -31.14 6.91
C LEU A 69 -5.78 -31.61 7.31
N LEU A 70 -6.49 -30.84 8.14
CA LEU A 70 -7.85 -31.16 8.57
C LEU A 70 -8.80 -31.31 7.36
N PHE A 71 -8.84 -30.30 6.51
CA PHE A 71 -9.73 -30.29 5.35
C PHE A 71 -9.31 -31.32 4.30
N THR A 72 -8.00 -31.56 4.10
CA THR A 72 -7.48 -32.65 3.26
C THR A 72 -7.92 -34.00 3.78
N ALA A 73 -7.84 -34.25 5.09
CA ALA A 73 -8.26 -35.51 5.70
C ALA A 73 -9.78 -35.74 5.59
N ILE A 74 -10.59 -34.68 5.84
CA ILE A 74 -12.05 -34.77 5.69
C ILE A 74 -12.41 -35.10 4.23
N PHE A 75 -11.82 -34.39 3.26
CA PHE A 75 -12.09 -34.68 1.86
C PHE A 75 -11.60 -36.08 1.43
N PHE A 76 -10.40 -36.48 1.87
CA PHE A 76 -9.88 -37.81 1.61
C PHE A 76 -10.85 -38.90 2.07
N VAL A 77 -11.33 -38.82 3.29
CA VAL A 77 -12.28 -39.78 3.84
C VAL A 77 -13.59 -39.78 3.05
N ALA A 78 -14.12 -38.60 2.74
CA ALA A 78 -15.40 -38.46 2.03
C ALA A 78 -15.33 -39.04 0.60
N ILE A 79 -14.29 -38.69 -0.19
CA ILE A 79 -14.13 -39.26 -1.54
C ILE A 79 -13.79 -40.72 -1.52
N TRP A 80 -12.93 -41.18 -0.59
CA TRP A 80 -12.58 -42.58 -0.45
C TRP A 80 -13.79 -43.46 -0.14
N VAL A 81 -14.68 -43.02 0.78
CA VAL A 81 -15.94 -43.66 1.11
C VAL A 81 -16.87 -43.71 -0.10
N SER A 82 -17.01 -42.59 -0.84
CA SER A 82 -17.83 -42.53 -2.03
C SER A 82 -17.34 -43.51 -3.12
N LEU A 83 -16.04 -43.54 -3.40
CA LEU A 83 -15.46 -44.50 -4.34
C LEU A 83 -15.58 -45.96 -3.86
N PHE A 84 -15.47 -46.21 -2.55
CA PHE A 84 -15.71 -47.49 -1.96
C PHE A 84 -17.17 -47.97 -2.17
N ILE A 85 -18.11 -47.09 -1.99
CA ILE A 85 -19.54 -47.34 -2.26
C ILE A 85 -19.74 -47.61 -3.75
N ALA A 86 -19.14 -46.83 -4.63
CA ALA A 86 -19.24 -47.02 -6.07
C ALA A 86 -18.74 -48.39 -6.54
N ASP A 87 -17.60 -48.86 -6.01
CA ASP A 87 -17.09 -50.20 -6.27
C ASP A 87 -18.05 -51.33 -5.75
N ARG A 88 -18.60 -51.14 -4.55
CA ARG A 88 -19.56 -52.12 -3.99
C ARG A 88 -20.86 -52.21 -4.78
N LEU A 89 -21.27 -51.09 -5.41
CA LEU A 89 -22.49 -51.01 -6.22
C LEU A 89 -22.26 -51.41 -7.67
N ALA A 90 -21.04 -51.76 -8.07
CA ALA A 90 -20.68 -52.19 -9.43
C ALA A 90 -21.49 -53.44 -9.85
N PRO A 91 -22.06 -53.53 -11.05
CA PRO A 91 -22.84 -54.68 -11.51
C PRO A 91 -21.96 -55.88 -11.68
N LYS A 92 -22.40 -57.04 -11.09
CA LYS A 92 -21.67 -58.32 -11.11
C LYS A 92 -21.74 -59.05 -12.46
N VAL A 93 -22.75 -58.80 -13.29
CA VAL A 93 -22.98 -59.43 -14.58
C VAL A 93 -23.11 -58.36 -15.64
N ARG A 94 -22.40 -58.51 -16.80
CA ARG A 94 -22.39 -57.55 -17.90
C ARG A 94 -22.67 -58.22 -19.22
N PRO A 95 -23.61 -57.72 -20.02
CA PRO A 95 -23.71 -58.04 -21.44
C PRO A 95 -22.58 -57.32 -22.23
N PRO A 96 -21.92 -57.99 -23.19
CA PRO A 96 -20.86 -57.41 -24.01
C PRO A 96 -21.40 -56.27 -24.92
N GLY A 97 -20.71 -55.09 -24.92
CA GLY A 97 -20.99 -53.93 -25.77
C GLY A 97 -19.73 -53.29 -26.32
N PRO A 98 -19.83 -52.45 -27.34
CA PRO A 98 -18.65 -51.82 -27.98
C PRO A 98 -17.86 -50.86 -27.08
N GLU A 99 -18.46 -50.34 -26.01
CA GLU A 99 -17.81 -49.41 -25.00
C GLU A 99 -16.98 -50.20 -23.96
N ASP A 100 -16.96 -51.50 -23.99
CA ASP A 100 -16.40 -52.36 -22.95
C ASP A 100 -14.86 -52.41 -22.87
N GLU A 101 -14.16 -51.89 -23.89
CA GLU A 101 -12.69 -51.99 -23.91
C GLU A 101 -12.03 -51.12 -22.82
N LEU A 102 -12.48 -49.83 -22.64
CA LEU A 102 -11.97 -48.93 -21.62
C LEU A 102 -12.31 -49.45 -20.21
N SER A 103 -13.56 -49.86 -20.02
CA SER A 103 -14.06 -50.43 -18.75
C SER A 103 -13.34 -51.77 -18.40
N ARG A 104 -13.08 -52.64 -19.38
CA ARG A 104 -12.29 -53.89 -19.20
C ARG A 104 -10.85 -53.58 -18.84
N ARG A 105 -10.19 -52.67 -19.50
CA ARG A 105 -8.81 -52.27 -19.16
C ARG A 105 -8.74 -51.67 -17.74
N TRP A 106 -9.70 -50.80 -17.39
CA TRP A 106 -9.79 -50.22 -16.02
C TRP A 106 -9.93 -51.34 -14.97
N GLN A 107 -10.85 -52.26 -15.18
CA GLN A 107 -11.09 -53.36 -14.22
C GLN A 107 -9.91 -54.32 -14.12
N GLN A 108 -9.26 -54.67 -15.25
CA GLN A 108 -8.03 -55.44 -15.22
C GLN A 108 -6.93 -54.78 -14.44
N PHE A 109 -6.84 -53.46 -14.52
CA PHE A 109 -5.87 -52.67 -13.77
C PHE A 109 -6.22 -52.58 -12.27
N THR A 110 -7.50 -52.43 -11.93
CA THR A 110 -7.97 -52.23 -10.54
C THR A 110 -8.23 -53.56 -9.82
N ALA A 111 -8.51 -54.69 -10.48
CA ALA A 111 -8.98 -55.97 -9.91
C ALA A 111 -8.09 -56.53 -8.77
N SER A 112 -6.77 -56.36 -8.86
CA SER A 112 -5.82 -56.84 -7.84
C SER A 112 -5.35 -55.72 -6.88
N ARG A 113 -5.68 -54.44 -7.13
CA ARG A 113 -5.13 -53.27 -6.43
C ARG A 113 -6.17 -52.19 -6.16
N SER A 114 -7.45 -52.54 -6.05
CA SER A 114 -8.55 -51.59 -5.92
C SER A 114 -8.38 -50.63 -4.74
N ILE A 115 -7.93 -51.10 -3.58
CA ILE A 115 -7.68 -50.26 -2.39
C ILE A 115 -6.59 -49.25 -2.67
N LEU A 116 -5.47 -49.65 -3.28
CA LEU A 116 -4.34 -48.78 -3.57
C LEU A 116 -4.72 -47.69 -4.60
N VAL A 117 -5.35 -48.12 -5.70
CA VAL A 117 -5.80 -47.17 -6.75
C VAL A 117 -6.78 -46.14 -6.19
N ARG A 118 -7.75 -46.57 -5.40
CA ARG A 118 -8.71 -45.73 -4.73
C ARG A 118 -8.01 -44.76 -3.77
N SER A 119 -7.09 -45.24 -2.95
CA SER A 119 -6.35 -44.39 -2.01
C SER A 119 -5.49 -43.38 -2.72
N VAL A 120 -4.82 -43.73 -3.84
CA VAL A 120 -4.03 -42.82 -4.64
C VAL A 120 -4.91 -41.73 -5.29
N ILE A 121 -6.03 -42.14 -5.91
CA ILE A 121 -6.98 -41.16 -6.50
C ILE A 121 -7.54 -40.25 -5.43
N SER A 122 -7.98 -40.82 -4.30
CA SER A 122 -8.52 -40.04 -3.18
C SER A 122 -7.49 -39.06 -2.62
N LEU A 123 -6.23 -39.48 -2.47
CA LEU A 123 -5.14 -38.62 -1.98
C LEU A 123 -4.83 -37.48 -2.97
N LEU A 124 -4.78 -37.78 -4.27
CA LEU A 124 -4.52 -36.81 -5.31
C LEU A 124 -5.58 -35.69 -5.27
N PHE A 125 -6.87 -36.04 -5.27
CA PHE A 125 -7.95 -35.05 -5.21
C PHE A 125 -8.00 -34.36 -3.85
N ALA A 126 -7.69 -35.07 -2.75
CA ALA A 126 -7.66 -34.47 -1.42
C ALA A 126 -6.57 -33.40 -1.29
N LEU A 127 -5.39 -33.66 -1.85
CA LEU A 127 -4.32 -32.64 -1.90
C LEU A 127 -4.69 -31.45 -2.77
N LEU A 128 -5.34 -31.67 -3.91
CA LEU A 128 -5.80 -30.56 -4.77
C LEU A 128 -6.86 -29.70 -4.10
N VAL A 129 -7.87 -30.28 -3.45
CA VAL A 129 -8.99 -29.58 -2.83
C VAL A 129 -8.61 -28.99 -1.46
N GLY A 130 -7.67 -29.65 -0.75
CA GLY A 130 -7.21 -29.22 0.57
C GLY A 130 -6.08 -28.18 0.56
N ALA A 131 -5.25 -28.18 -0.50
CA ALA A 131 -4.06 -27.30 -0.55
C ALA A 131 -4.40 -25.79 -0.45
N GLY A 132 -5.51 -25.36 -1.06
CA GLY A 132 -5.94 -23.94 -1.03
C GLY A 132 -6.53 -23.49 0.30
N VAL A 133 -6.89 -24.42 1.19
CA VAL A 133 -7.57 -24.08 2.45
C VAL A 133 -6.64 -23.34 3.44
N SER A 134 -5.34 -23.58 3.34
CA SER A 134 -4.34 -22.89 4.17
C SER A 134 -4.37 -21.36 4.04
N SER A 135 -4.90 -20.80 2.95
CA SER A 135 -5.08 -19.36 2.78
C SER A 135 -6.12 -18.76 3.74
N GLN A 136 -7.03 -19.58 4.29
CA GLN A 136 -8.08 -19.15 5.22
C GLN A 136 -7.63 -19.16 6.69
N TRP A 137 -6.34 -19.19 6.96
CA TRP A 137 -5.78 -19.25 8.30
C TRP A 137 -6.19 -18.06 9.17
N GLN A 138 -6.29 -16.87 8.60
CA GLN A 138 -6.70 -15.64 9.28
C GLN A 138 -8.18 -15.70 9.68
N SER A 139 -9.07 -16.07 8.75
CA SER A 139 -10.51 -16.26 9.04
C SER A 139 -10.74 -17.35 10.11
N TRP A 140 -9.91 -18.39 10.13
CA TRP A 140 -9.93 -19.42 11.17
C TRP A 140 -9.52 -18.86 12.54
N LEU A 141 -8.43 -18.09 12.61
CA LEU A 141 -7.97 -17.48 13.85
C LEU A 141 -8.99 -16.47 14.38
N PHE A 142 -9.59 -15.68 13.54
CA PHE A 142 -10.71 -14.80 13.91
C PHE A 142 -11.91 -15.58 14.45
N PHE A 143 -12.28 -16.68 13.79
CA PHE A 143 -13.40 -17.52 14.23
C PHE A 143 -13.18 -18.11 15.64
N THR A 144 -11.94 -18.50 15.96
CA THR A 144 -11.60 -19.10 17.27
C THR A 144 -11.36 -18.07 18.37
N ASN A 145 -10.93 -16.85 18.04
CA ASN A 145 -10.60 -15.78 18.99
C ASN A 145 -11.52 -14.56 18.81
N ARG A 146 -12.80 -14.81 18.57
CA ARG A 146 -13.82 -13.78 18.33
C ARG A 146 -14.03 -12.91 19.57
N VAL A 147 -14.28 -11.64 19.35
CA VAL A 147 -14.61 -10.63 20.35
C VAL A 147 -15.91 -9.94 19.93
N ASP A 148 -16.76 -9.57 20.90
CA ASP A 148 -17.96 -8.80 20.59
C ASP A 148 -17.60 -7.34 20.34
N PHE A 149 -18.23 -6.72 19.33
CA PHE A 149 -18.07 -5.29 19.05
C PHE A 149 -18.91 -4.42 20.01
N GLY A 150 -19.94 -4.99 20.63
CA GLY A 150 -20.89 -4.22 21.44
C GLY A 150 -21.86 -3.37 20.61
N ILE A 151 -21.81 -3.51 19.29
CA ILE A 151 -22.67 -2.84 18.31
C ILE A 151 -23.50 -3.91 17.61
N VAL A 152 -24.81 -3.70 17.52
CA VAL A 152 -25.72 -4.66 16.88
C VAL A 152 -26.24 -4.13 15.54
N ASP A 153 -26.27 -5.02 14.55
CA ASP A 153 -26.92 -4.77 13.27
C ASP A 153 -28.44 -4.57 13.45
N GLN A 154 -28.96 -3.50 12.89
CA GLN A 154 -30.37 -3.12 13.05
C GLN A 154 -31.35 -4.06 12.32
N GLN A 155 -30.92 -4.83 11.32
CA GLN A 155 -31.77 -5.70 10.52
C GLN A 155 -32.03 -7.06 11.19
N PHE A 156 -30.99 -7.67 11.78
CA PHE A 156 -31.07 -9.01 12.37
C PHE A 156 -30.84 -9.01 13.89
N GLY A 157 -30.43 -7.87 14.49
CA GLY A 157 -30.20 -7.75 15.92
C GLY A 157 -29.00 -8.58 16.41
N ILE A 158 -27.98 -8.73 15.57
CA ILE A 158 -26.79 -9.55 15.85
C ILE A 158 -25.59 -8.62 15.99
N ASP A 159 -24.69 -8.92 16.94
CA ASP A 159 -23.44 -8.19 17.13
C ASP A 159 -22.59 -8.21 15.87
N VAL A 160 -21.94 -7.08 15.56
CA VAL A 160 -21.03 -6.91 14.41
C VAL A 160 -19.93 -7.95 14.40
N GLY A 161 -19.47 -8.42 15.57
CA GLY A 161 -18.46 -9.47 15.70
C GLY A 161 -18.86 -10.80 15.04
N PHE A 162 -20.15 -11.08 14.86
CA PHE A 162 -20.59 -12.23 14.06
C PHE A 162 -20.18 -12.06 12.59
N TYR A 163 -20.42 -10.87 12.02
CA TYR A 163 -20.09 -10.58 10.61
C TYR A 163 -18.58 -10.57 10.36
N VAL A 164 -17.82 -9.99 11.27
CA VAL A 164 -16.36 -9.84 11.12
C VAL A 164 -15.63 -11.15 11.42
N PHE A 165 -15.95 -11.82 12.53
CA PHE A 165 -15.16 -12.95 13.04
C PHE A 165 -15.73 -14.32 12.64
N GLN A 166 -17.03 -14.45 12.44
CA GLN A 166 -17.65 -15.77 12.27
C GLN A 166 -18.15 -16.03 10.86
N LEU A 167 -18.89 -15.09 10.27
CA LEU A 167 -19.55 -15.25 8.98
C LEU A 167 -18.58 -15.64 7.86
N PRO A 168 -17.38 -15.01 7.71
CA PRO A 168 -16.45 -15.34 6.63
C PRO A 168 -16.00 -16.79 6.66
N PHE A 169 -15.66 -17.31 7.85
CA PHE A 169 -15.22 -18.69 7.98
C PHE A 169 -16.37 -19.69 7.78
N LEU A 170 -17.56 -19.40 8.28
CA LEU A 170 -18.75 -20.23 8.10
C LEU A 170 -19.17 -20.32 6.62
N THR A 171 -19.21 -19.20 5.92
CA THR A 171 -19.47 -19.13 4.47
C THR A 171 -18.40 -19.89 3.69
N PHE A 172 -17.12 -19.73 4.03
CA PHE A 172 -16.04 -20.53 3.43
C PHE A 172 -16.27 -22.04 3.62
N VAL A 173 -16.59 -22.50 4.83
CA VAL A 173 -16.83 -23.95 5.11
C VAL A 173 -17.98 -24.49 4.28
N VAL A 174 -19.09 -23.76 4.17
CA VAL A 174 -20.26 -24.17 3.37
C VAL A 174 -19.92 -24.22 1.88
N ASN A 175 -19.26 -23.19 1.35
CA ASN A 175 -18.85 -23.13 -0.05
C ASN A 175 -17.81 -24.22 -0.39
N TRP A 176 -16.84 -24.45 0.51
CA TRP A 176 -15.89 -25.55 0.37
C TRP A 176 -16.60 -26.92 0.37
N ALA A 177 -17.55 -27.14 1.29
CA ALA A 177 -18.29 -28.40 1.38
C ALA A 177 -19.13 -28.63 0.10
N PHE A 178 -19.76 -27.60 -0.44
CA PHE A 178 -20.49 -27.66 -1.72
C PHE A 178 -19.56 -28.04 -2.87
N ALA A 179 -18.41 -27.37 -3.01
CA ALA A 179 -17.41 -27.69 -4.03
C ALA A 179 -16.82 -29.09 -3.86
N ALA A 180 -16.57 -29.50 -2.62
CA ALA A 180 -16.07 -30.83 -2.28
C ALA A 180 -17.05 -31.93 -2.71
N ILE A 181 -18.33 -31.82 -2.36
CA ILE A 181 -19.34 -32.80 -2.76
C ILE A 181 -19.58 -32.80 -4.28
N LEU A 182 -19.47 -31.64 -4.93
CA LEU A 182 -19.55 -31.53 -6.40
C LEU A 182 -18.40 -32.30 -7.08
N VAL A 183 -17.16 -32.14 -6.61
CA VAL A 183 -16.00 -32.91 -7.09
C VAL A 183 -16.21 -34.43 -6.84
N ILE A 184 -16.67 -34.81 -5.64
CA ILE A 184 -16.98 -36.20 -5.31
C ILE A 184 -18.06 -36.72 -6.25
N LEU A 185 -19.10 -35.98 -6.55
CA LEU A 185 -20.18 -36.35 -7.48
C LEU A 185 -19.61 -36.63 -8.88
N VAL A 186 -18.75 -35.74 -9.40
CA VAL A 186 -18.14 -35.93 -10.73
C VAL A 186 -17.23 -37.18 -10.76
N VAL A 187 -16.30 -37.27 -9.81
CA VAL A 187 -15.36 -38.41 -9.75
C VAL A 187 -16.10 -39.75 -9.55
N THR A 188 -17.12 -39.75 -8.68
CA THR A 188 -17.95 -40.94 -8.46
C THR A 188 -18.77 -41.32 -9.70
N THR A 189 -19.26 -40.32 -10.47
CA THR A 189 -19.96 -40.59 -11.74
C THR A 189 -19.03 -41.21 -12.77
N ILE A 190 -17.78 -40.73 -12.87
CA ILE A 190 -16.75 -41.31 -13.74
C ILE A 190 -16.44 -42.75 -13.29
N GLU A 191 -16.29 -42.99 -11.96
CA GLU A 191 -16.04 -44.35 -11.43
C GLU A 191 -17.21 -45.28 -11.73
N HIS A 192 -18.47 -44.87 -11.59
CA HIS A 192 -19.63 -45.64 -11.99
C HIS A 192 -19.68 -45.92 -13.48
N TYR A 193 -19.23 -44.97 -14.33
CA TYR A 193 -19.10 -45.22 -15.78
C TYR A 193 -18.02 -46.27 -16.06
N LEU A 194 -16.81 -46.12 -15.47
CA LEU A 194 -15.71 -47.07 -15.62
C LEU A 194 -16.06 -48.47 -15.09
N ASN A 195 -16.85 -48.53 -14.03
CA ASN A 195 -17.37 -49.76 -13.46
C ASN A 195 -18.60 -50.36 -14.21
N GLY A 196 -19.06 -49.66 -15.30
CA GLY A 196 -20.15 -50.10 -16.18
C GLY A 196 -21.56 -50.00 -15.58
N GLY A 197 -21.71 -49.21 -14.52
CA GLY A 197 -22.98 -48.84 -13.91
C GLY A 197 -23.73 -47.79 -14.68
N ILE A 198 -23.01 -47.03 -15.51
CA ILE A 198 -23.54 -46.02 -16.46
C ILE A 198 -23.11 -46.48 -17.87
N ARG A 199 -24.04 -46.41 -18.87
CA ARG A 199 -23.81 -46.80 -20.27
C ARG A 199 -24.27 -45.67 -21.17
N LEU A 200 -23.46 -45.29 -22.14
CA LEU A 200 -23.80 -44.20 -23.09
C LEU A 200 -24.71 -44.76 -24.20
N GLN A 201 -24.55 -46.03 -24.59
CA GLN A 201 -25.37 -46.70 -25.57
C GLN A 201 -26.33 -47.70 -24.89
N GLY A 202 -27.60 -47.70 -25.23
CA GLY A 202 -28.65 -48.56 -24.66
C GLY A 202 -30.04 -47.91 -24.69
N GLN A 203 -31.10 -48.70 -24.47
CA GLN A 203 -32.45 -48.18 -24.31
C GLN A 203 -32.54 -47.22 -23.11
N ALA A 204 -33.28 -46.11 -23.22
CA ALA A 204 -33.29 -45.05 -22.27
C ALA A 204 -33.53 -45.45 -20.79
N GLY A 205 -34.28 -46.51 -20.52
CA GLY A 205 -34.55 -47.01 -19.16
C GLY A 205 -33.43 -47.87 -18.54
N SER A 206 -32.50 -48.43 -19.37
CA SER A 206 -31.42 -49.35 -18.92
C SER A 206 -30.02 -48.76 -18.87
N ARG A 207 -29.89 -47.47 -19.21
CA ARG A 207 -28.59 -46.76 -19.28
C ARG A 207 -27.88 -46.62 -17.93
N VAL A 208 -28.61 -46.50 -16.84
CA VAL A 208 -28.05 -46.28 -15.48
C VAL A 208 -28.70 -47.27 -14.52
N THR A 209 -27.85 -48.01 -13.79
CA THR A 209 -28.34 -49.00 -12.83
C THR A 209 -29.08 -48.38 -11.66
N PRO A 210 -30.10 -49.03 -11.06
CA PRO A 210 -30.88 -48.52 -9.94
C PRO A 210 -30.02 -48.10 -8.73
N GLN A 211 -28.91 -48.82 -8.47
CA GLN A 211 -28.00 -48.58 -7.37
C GLN A 211 -27.19 -47.30 -7.60
N VAL A 212 -26.75 -47.05 -8.83
CA VAL A 212 -26.04 -45.80 -9.23
C VAL A 212 -26.97 -44.60 -9.06
N LYS A 213 -28.25 -44.73 -9.52
CA LYS A 213 -29.25 -43.67 -9.33
C LYS A 213 -29.43 -43.33 -7.85
N ALA A 214 -29.42 -44.32 -6.96
CA ALA A 214 -29.52 -44.10 -5.52
C ALA A 214 -28.31 -43.36 -4.96
N HIS A 215 -27.10 -43.75 -5.34
CA HIS A 215 -25.86 -43.12 -4.88
C HIS A 215 -25.73 -41.66 -5.37
N LEU A 216 -25.96 -41.44 -6.66
CA LEU A 216 -25.95 -40.07 -7.21
C LEU A 216 -27.05 -39.22 -6.60
N SER A 217 -28.24 -39.78 -6.29
CA SER A 217 -29.31 -39.06 -5.60
C SER A 217 -28.90 -38.61 -4.19
N LEU A 218 -28.14 -39.47 -3.48
CA LEU A 218 -27.61 -39.11 -2.16
C LEU A 218 -26.67 -37.90 -2.26
N LEU A 219 -25.70 -37.94 -3.22
CA LEU A 219 -24.75 -36.85 -3.41
C LEU A 219 -25.44 -35.53 -3.86
N LEU A 220 -26.39 -35.61 -4.79
CA LEU A 220 -27.21 -34.47 -5.19
C LEU A 220 -28.06 -33.96 -4.02
N GLY A 221 -28.58 -34.85 -3.17
CA GLY A 221 -29.30 -34.48 -1.96
C GLY A 221 -28.42 -33.69 -1.00
N LEU A 222 -27.19 -34.18 -0.76
CA LEU A 222 -26.24 -33.45 0.07
C LEU A 222 -25.90 -32.05 -0.50
N LEU A 223 -25.75 -31.93 -1.83
CA LEU A 223 -25.56 -30.62 -2.46
C LEU A 223 -26.75 -29.69 -2.21
N ALA A 224 -27.99 -30.19 -2.33
CA ALA A 224 -29.18 -29.42 -2.05
C ALA A 224 -29.26 -28.97 -0.57
N LEU A 225 -28.92 -29.86 0.37
CA LEU A 225 -28.88 -29.53 1.79
C LEU A 225 -27.82 -28.45 2.11
N ILE A 226 -26.58 -28.62 1.60
CA ILE A 226 -25.51 -27.65 1.79
C ILE A 226 -25.90 -26.29 1.20
N LYS A 227 -26.50 -26.27 0.00
CA LYS A 227 -26.98 -25.00 -0.58
C LYS A 227 -28.09 -24.35 0.25
N GLY A 228 -28.95 -25.14 0.91
CA GLY A 228 -29.92 -24.64 1.89
C GLY A 228 -29.27 -23.97 3.10
N VAL A 229 -28.16 -24.54 3.61
CA VAL A 229 -27.35 -23.90 4.65
C VAL A 229 -26.67 -22.63 4.11
N GLY A 230 -26.22 -22.65 2.86
CA GLY A 230 -25.70 -21.44 2.19
C GLY A 230 -26.72 -20.30 2.18
N TYR A 231 -27.96 -20.55 1.74
CA TYR A 231 -29.04 -19.55 1.77
C TYR A 231 -29.37 -19.02 3.17
N TYR A 232 -29.09 -19.80 4.22
CA TYR A 232 -29.20 -19.32 5.59
C TYR A 232 -28.11 -18.30 5.94
N LEU A 233 -26.89 -18.47 5.45
CA LEU A 233 -25.78 -17.49 5.63
C LEU A 233 -25.91 -16.32 4.66
N ASP A 234 -26.27 -16.56 3.39
CA ASP A 234 -26.45 -15.55 2.35
C ASP A 234 -27.41 -14.41 2.80
N ARG A 235 -28.35 -14.68 3.70
CA ARG A 235 -29.26 -13.65 4.24
C ARG A 235 -28.52 -12.59 5.09
N TYR A 236 -27.45 -12.96 5.79
CA TYR A 236 -26.65 -12.03 6.56
C TYR A 236 -25.73 -11.21 5.67
N GLU A 237 -25.27 -11.80 4.57
CA GLU A 237 -24.47 -11.10 3.57
C GLU A 237 -25.24 -9.98 2.85
N LEU A 238 -26.58 -9.96 2.95
CA LEU A 238 -27.39 -8.83 2.44
C LEU A 238 -27.05 -7.50 3.10
N THR A 239 -26.55 -7.50 4.34
CA THR A 239 -26.08 -6.26 5.01
C THR A 239 -24.81 -5.66 4.40
N LEU A 240 -24.19 -6.40 3.47
CA LEU A 240 -23.00 -6.00 2.70
C LEU A 240 -23.32 -5.84 1.21
N SER A 241 -24.61 -5.80 0.85
CA SER A 241 -25.07 -5.68 -0.54
C SER A 241 -24.64 -4.34 -1.15
N GLU A 242 -24.15 -4.38 -2.40
CA GLU A 242 -23.82 -3.19 -3.21
C GLU A 242 -24.92 -2.91 -4.29
N ARG A 243 -26.13 -3.40 -4.09
CA ARG A 243 -27.22 -3.28 -5.08
C ARG A 243 -27.84 -1.89 -5.15
N GLY A 244 -27.89 -1.18 -4.05
CA GLY A 244 -28.57 0.10 -3.91
C GLY A 244 -27.66 1.31 -4.12
N PHE A 245 -28.20 2.44 -3.69
CA PHE A 245 -27.50 3.72 -3.70
C PHE A 245 -26.30 3.77 -2.72
N VAL A 246 -26.36 3.00 -1.64
CA VAL A 246 -25.33 2.84 -0.61
C VAL A 246 -25.11 1.35 -0.32
N THR A 247 -23.96 1.01 0.28
CA THR A 247 -23.68 -0.34 0.76
C THR A 247 -24.60 -0.72 1.92
N GLY A 248 -25.20 -1.92 1.85
CA GLY A 248 -26.06 -2.46 2.87
C GLY A 248 -27.32 -3.11 2.30
N ALA A 249 -28.15 -3.69 3.18
CA ALA A 249 -29.43 -4.27 2.75
C ALA A 249 -30.41 -3.16 2.34
N THR A 250 -30.83 -3.16 1.09
CA THR A 250 -31.75 -2.20 0.48
C THR A 250 -33.21 -2.57 0.74
N TYR A 251 -34.15 -1.71 0.35
CA TYR A 251 -35.59 -2.04 0.33
C TYR A 251 -35.82 -3.34 -0.45
N THR A 252 -35.21 -3.49 -1.62
CA THR A 252 -35.34 -4.69 -2.45
C THR A 252 -34.76 -5.92 -1.75
N ASP A 253 -33.65 -5.79 -1.06
CA ASP A 253 -33.03 -6.89 -0.33
C ASP A 253 -33.89 -7.35 0.82
N VAL A 254 -34.45 -6.44 1.61
CA VAL A 254 -35.29 -6.79 2.78
C VAL A 254 -36.70 -7.28 2.37
N LYS A 255 -37.35 -6.66 1.34
CA LYS A 255 -38.71 -6.96 0.98
C LYS A 255 -38.89 -8.04 -0.10
N ALA A 256 -37.81 -8.30 -0.89
CA ALA A 256 -37.90 -9.30 -1.97
C ALA A 256 -36.81 -10.39 -1.83
N GLN A 257 -35.52 -10.02 -1.67
CA GLN A 257 -34.43 -11.00 -1.66
C GLN A 257 -34.42 -11.85 -0.40
N LEU A 258 -34.60 -11.25 0.78
CA LEU A 258 -34.68 -11.99 2.04
C LEU A 258 -35.80 -13.03 2.09
N PRO A 259 -37.06 -12.69 1.72
CA PRO A 259 -38.13 -13.71 1.56
C PRO A 259 -37.79 -14.76 0.50
N ALA A 260 -37.14 -14.39 -0.61
CA ALA A 260 -36.72 -15.34 -1.64
C ALA A 260 -35.67 -16.34 -1.10
N LEU A 261 -34.69 -15.88 -0.31
CA LEU A 261 -33.70 -16.75 0.35
C LEU A 261 -34.36 -17.71 1.33
N GLN A 262 -35.35 -17.25 2.12
CA GLN A 262 -36.11 -18.10 3.02
C GLN A 262 -36.87 -19.17 2.25
N LEU A 263 -37.51 -18.81 1.14
CA LEU A 263 -38.20 -19.76 0.26
C LEU A 263 -37.24 -20.77 -0.36
N LEU A 264 -36.08 -20.31 -0.86
CA LEU A 264 -35.04 -21.16 -1.44
C LEU A 264 -34.46 -22.14 -0.42
N MET A 265 -34.31 -21.73 0.84
CA MET A 265 -33.91 -22.61 1.94
C MET A 265 -34.93 -23.74 2.13
N ILE A 266 -36.22 -23.43 2.19
CA ILE A 266 -37.31 -24.41 2.31
C ILE A 266 -37.32 -25.36 1.10
N VAL A 267 -37.21 -24.80 -0.12
CA VAL A 267 -37.12 -25.58 -1.38
C VAL A 267 -35.91 -26.50 -1.40
N SER A 268 -34.76 -26.05 -0.91
CA SER A 268 -33.56 -26.86 -0.83
C SER A 268 -33.70 -28.05 0.10
N VAL A 269 -34.33 -27.86 1.28
CA VAL A 269 -34.68 -28.95 2.20
C VAL A 269 -35.70 -29.91 1.58
N PHE A 270 -36.72 -29.40 0.88
CA PHE A 270 -37.67 -30.21 0.15
C PHE A 270 -37.03 -31.02 -0.98
N CYS A 271 -36.14 -30.42 -1.77
CA CYS A 271 -35.36 -31.10 -2.80
C CYS A 271 -34.45 -32.20 -2.21
N PHE A 272 -33.80 -31.92 -1.07
CA PHE A 272 -33.09 -32.95 -0.30
C PHE A 272 -34.00 -34.13 0.02
N GLY A 273 -35.18 -33.87 0.60
CA GLY A 273 -36.16 -34.91 0.92
C GLY A 273 -36.61 -35.72 -0.31
N LEU A 274 -36.86 -35.07 -1.46
CA LEU A 274 -37.17 -35.76 -2.72
C LEU A 274 -36.02 -36.65 -3.22
N LEU A 275 -34.80 -36.17 -3.12
CA LEU A 275 -33.59 -36.88 -3.55
C LEU A 275 -33.29 -38.07 -2.63
N ILE A 276 -33.48 -37.95 -1.33
CA ILE A 276 -33.42 -39.06 -0.37
C ILE A 276 -34.52 -40.08 -0.63
N PHE A 277 -35.76 -39.66 -0.89
CA PHE A 277 -36.87 -40.55 -1.25
C PHE A 277 -36.56 -41.33 -2.54
N ASN A 278 -35.84 -40.69 -3.49
CA ASN A 278 -35.43 -41.37 -4.73
C ASN A 278 -34.44 -42.54 -4.51
N ILE A 279 -33.74 -42.61 -3.37
CA ILE A 279 -32.89 -43.77 -3.01
C ILE A 279 -33.71 -45.05 -3.01
N TRP A 280 -34.99 -45.03 -2.56
CA TRP A 280 -35.91 -46.17 -2.59
C TRP A 280 -36.57 -46.34 -3.96
N ARG A 281 -36.99 -45.27 -4.62
CA ARG A 281 -37.67 -45.30 -5.93
C ARG A 281 -36.72 -45.54 -7.11
N ARG A 282 -35.46 -45.07 -7.01
CA ARG A 282 -34.37 -45.31 -7.97
C ARG A 282 -34.73 -44.88 -9.41
N GLY A 283 -35.56 -43.85 -9.55
CA GLY A 283 -35.97 -43.25 -10.83
C GLY A 283 -35.13 -42.05 -11.24
N PHE A 284 -35.50 -41.44 -12.40
CA PHE A 284 -34.99 -40.14 -12.82
C PHE A 284 -35.97 -38.98 -12.54
N THR A 285 -37.26 -39.33 -12.30
CA THR A 285 -38.34 -38.35 -12.14
C THR A 285 -38.08 -37.42 -10.98
N TYR A 286 -37.76 -37.92 -9.80
CA TYR A 286 -37.59 -37.13 -8.59
C TYR A 286 -36.33 -36.23 -8.66
N PRO A 287 -35.16 -36.68 -9.15
CA PRO A 287 -34.00 -35.79 -9.38
C PRO A 287 -34.30 -34.66 -10.38
N ILE A 288 -35.02 -34.96 -11.47
CA ILE A 288 -35.36 -33.92 -12.46
C ILE A 288 -36.36 -32.91 -11.85
N ILE A 289 -37.37 -33.38 -11.08
CA ILE A 289 -38.31 -32.51 -10.38
C ILE A 289 -37.56 -31.64 -9.35
N ALA A 290 -36.68 -32.24 -8.54
CA ALA A 290 -35.91 -31.51 -7.52
C ALA A 290 -35.06 -30.41 -8.14
N VAL A 291 -34.25 -30.73 -9.16
CA VAL A 291 -33.38 -29.75 -9.83
C VAL A 291 -34.22 -28.71 -10.58
N GLY A 292 -35.23 -29.16 -11.30
CA GLY A 292 -36.11 -28.25 -12.05
C GLY A 292 -36.89 -27.29 -11.14
N LEU A 293 -37.46 -27.78 -10.01
CA LEU A 293 -38.15 -26.94 -9.03
C LEU A 293 -37.17 -25.92 -8.41
N TRP A 294 -36.01 -26.39 -7.99
CA TRP A 294 -34.99 -25.49 -7.41
C TRP A 294 -34.58 -24.42 -8.41
N ALA A 295 -34.28 -24.78 -9.67
CA ALA A 295 -33.87 -23.85 -10.71
C ALA A 295 -35.00 -22.84 -11.04
N LEU A 296 -36.25 -23.32 -11.12
CA LEU A 296 -37.43 -22.48 -11.36
C LEU A 296 -37.60 -21.44 -10.25
N VAL A 297 -37.57 -21.87 -8.98
CA VAL A 297 -37.75 -20.97 -7.84
C VAL A 297 -36.54 -20.03 -7.69
N ALA A 298 -35.32 -20.50 -7.91
CA ALA A 298 -34.14 -19.66 -7.90
C ALA A 298 -34.21 -18.54 -8.97
N SER A 299 -34.68 -18.87 -10.17
CA SER A 299 -34.86 -17.88 -11.23
C SER A 299 -36.03 -16.91 -10.97
N LEU A 300 -37.19 -17.43 -10.58
CA LEU A 300 -38.37 -16.60 -10.37
C LEU A 300 -38.30 -15.76 -9.11
N ALA A 301 -38.03 -16.37 -7.96
CA ALA A 301 -38.03 -15.69 -6.67
C ALA A 301 -36.66 -15.04 -6.36
N GLY A 302 -35.56 -15.68 -6.77
CA GLY A 302 -34.19 -15.20 -6.44
C GLY A 302 -33.64 -14.13 -7.41
N THR A 303 -34.19 -14.02 -8.64
CA THR A 303 -33.66 -13.09 -9.63
C THR A 303 -34.75 -12.19 -10.21
N ILE A 304 -35.80 -12.76 -10.79
CA ILE A 304 -36.83 -11.99 -11.53
C ILE A 304 -37.66 -11.13 -10.58
N TYR A 305 -38.13 -11.68 -9.47
CA TYR A 305 -38.99 -10.96 -8.52
C TYR A 305 -38.26 -9.76 -7.87
N PRO A 306 -37.00 -9.89 -7.36
CA PRO A 306 -36.28 -8.73 -6.86
C PRO A 306 -36.03 -7.66 -7.93
N ALA A 307 -35.69 -8.06 -9.17
CA ALA A 307 -35.51 -7.12 -10.28
C ALA A 307 -36.82 -6.34 -10.62
N LEU A 308 -37.97 -7.00 -10.55
CA LEU A 308 -39.27 -6.34 -10.74
C LEU A 308 -39.59 -5.37 -9.59
N VAL A 309 -39.29 -5.73 -8.35
CA VAL A 309 -39.46 -4.85 -7.18
C VAL A 309 -38.58 -3.63 -7.31
N GLN A 310 -37.29 -3.80 -7.67
CA GLN A 310 -36.36 -2.71 -7.88
C GLN A 310 -36.91 -1.74 -8.93
N ARG A 311 -37.21 -2.25 -10.13
CA ARG A 311 -37.60 -1.42 -11.28
C ARG A 311 -38.95 -0.73 -11.13
N PHE A 312 -39.94 -1.38 -10.53
CA PHE A 312 -41.31 -0.87 -10.50
C PHE A 312 -41.73 -0.28 -9.16
N GLN A 313 -41.06 -0.62 -8.06
CA GLN A 313 -41.41 -0.12 -6.74
C GLN A 313 -40.36 0.82 -6.14
N VAL A 314 -39.07 0.57 -6.40
CA VAL A 314 -37.96 1.37 -5.81
C VAL A 314 -37.59 2.53 -6.72
N GLU A 315 -37.14 2.26 -7.95
CA GLU A 315 -36.66 3.31 -8.88
C GLU A 315 -37.61 4.53 -9.03
N PRO A 316 -38.96 4.39 -9.07
CA PRO A 316 -39.84 5.56 -9.17
C PRO A 316 -39.94 6.43 -7.92
N SER A 317 -39.43 5.96 -6.75
CA SER A 317 -39.50 6.67 -5.46
C SER A 317 -38.31 6.24 -4.56
N GLU A 318 -37.12 6.21 -5.12
CA GLU A 318 -35.91 5.61 -4.53
C GLU A 318 -35.54 6.32 -3.22
N SER A 319 -35.42 7.65 -3.22
CA SER A 319 -35.07 8.42 -2.02
C SER A 319 -35.99 8.11 -0.82
N THR A 320 -37.31 7.99 -1.03
CA THR A 320 -38.27 7.69 0.04
C THR A 320 -38.20 6.21 0.49
N LYS A 321 -38.01 5.28 -0.45
CA LYS A 321 -37.99 3.85 -0.14
C LYS A 321 -36.67 3.43 0.51
N GLU A 322 -35.59 4.03 0.08
CA GLU A 322 -34.26 3.70 0.61
C GLU A 322 -33.88 4.54 1.85
N ALA A 323 -34.62 5.60 2.19
CA ALA A 323 -34.28 6.47 3.34
C ALA A 323 -33.94 5.70 4.63
N PRO A 324 -34.72 4.71 5.12
CA PRO A 324 -34.35 3.99 6.35
C PRO A 324 -33.08 3.13 6.22
N TYR A 325 -32.69 2.78 5.02
CA TYR A 325 -31.48 1.99 4.74
C TYR A 325 -30.27 2.90 4.55
N ILE A 326 -30.47 4.09 3.99
CA ILE A 326 -29.48 5.17 3.92
C ILE A 326 -29.13 5.64 5.34
N GLU A 327 -30.11 5.86 6.23
CA GLU A 327 -29.87 6.20 7.64
C GLU A 327 -28.97 5.18 8.34
N ARG A 328 -29.26 3.88 8.14
CA ARG A 328 -28.39 2.80 8.69
C ARG A 328 -26.99 2.82 8.11
N ASN A 329 -26.84 3.07 6.81
CA ASN A 329 -25.54 3.17 6.18
C ASN A 329 -24.76 4.37 6.71
N ILE A 330 -25.38 5.53 6.87
CA ILE A 330 -24.76 6.73 7.45
C ILE A 330 -24.23 6.42 8.86
N GLU A 331 -25.08 5.90 9.74
CA GLU A 331 -24.73 5.58 11.12
C GLU A 331 -23.57 4.59 11.19
N MET A 332 -23.70 3.46 10.49
CA MET A 332 -22.70 2.38 10.56
C MET A 332 -21.39 2.76 9.87
N THR A 333 -21.43 3.56 8.79
CA THR A 333 -20.21 4.07 8.14
C THR A 333 -19.48 5.05 9.05
N ARG A 334 -20.21 5.98 9.68
CA ARG A 334 -19.57 6.91 10.64
C ARG A 334 -18.89 6.17 11.78
N ILE A 335 -19.58 5.19 12.38
CA ILE A 335 -18.96 4.34 13.41
C ILE A 335 -17.77 3.59 12.86
N ALA A 336 -17.88 2.94 11.70
CA ALA A 336 -16.84 2.11 11.11
C ALA A 336 -15.55 2.88 10.78
N MET A 337 -15.68 4.16 10.39
CA MET A 337 -14.55 5.04 10.05
C MET A 337 -14.14 5.99 11.18
N GLY A 338 -14.77 5.91 12.38
CA GLY A 338 -14.49 6.82 13.50
C GLY A 338 -14.99 8.24 13.30
N LEU A 339 -15.88 8.45 12.32
CA LEU A 339 -16.49 9.75 12.01
C LEU A 339 -17.65 10.12 12.95
N ASP A 340 -18.10 9.19 13.77
CA ASP A 340 -19.08 9.41 14.83
C ASP A 340 -18.54 10.27 15.98
N ARG A 341 -17.20 10.35 16.11
CA ARG A 341 -16.46 11.12 17.13
C ARG A 341 -16.08 12.52 16.67
N VAL A 342 -16.37 12.88 15.42
CA VAL A 342 -16.03 14.20 14.86
C VAL A 342 -16.83 15.28 15.57
N THR A 343 -16.14 16.30 16.09
CA THR A 343 -16.72 17.46 16.76
C THR A 343 -16.78 18.63 15.77
N PRO A 344 -17.98 19.06 15.35
CA PRO A 344 -18.11 20.26 14.51
C PRO A 344 -17.96 21.52 15.36
N ARG A 345 -17.27 22.52 14.84
CA ARG A 345 -17.08 23.85 15.39
C ARG A 345 -17.43 24.92 14.36
N ASP A 346 -18.08 25.98 14.77
CA ASP A 346 -18.31 27.12 13.89
C ASP A 346 -17.04 27.98 13.83
N PHE A 347 -16.66 28.41 12.62
CA PHE A 347 -15.55 29.33 12.36
C PHE A 347 -16.10 30.61 11.73
N ASP A 348 -16.27 31.65 12.56
CA ASP A 348 -16.82 32.95 12.16
C ASP A 348 -15.75 33.76 11.43
N TYR A 349 -15.56 33.45 10.14
CA TYR A 349 -14.46 34.00 9.34
C TYR A 349 -14.54 35.54 9.20
N GLU A 350 -13.41 36.17 9.48
CA GLU A 350 -13.12 37.60 9.23
C GLU A 350 -11.99 37.75 8.19
N PRO A 351 -12.17 38.61 7.15
CA PRO A 351 -11.19 38.73 6.08
C PRO A 351 -9.97 39.61 6.44
N THR A 352 -9.86 40.05 7.68
CA THR A 352 -8.78 40.91 8.16
C THR A 352 -8.12 40.31 9.38
N LEU A 353 -6.84 40.51 9.51
CA LEU A 353 -6.03 40.10 10.64
C LEU A 353 -5.25 41.30 11.16
N SER A 354 -5.33 41.56 12.45
CA SER A 354 -4.67 42.72 13.08
C SER A 354 -3.28 42.36 13.63
N ALA A 355 -2.44 43.36 13.84
CA ALA A 355 -1.13 43.14 14.46
C ALA A 355 -1.23 42.53 15.88
N SER A 356 -2.26 42.95 16.65
CA SER A 356 -2.48 42.36 18.00
C SER A 356 -2.85 40.87 17.97
N GLU A 357 -3.65 40.45 17.00
CA GLU A 357 -4.00 38.99 16.84
C GLU A 357 -2.78 38.16 16.45
N ILE A 358 -1.85 38.72 15.65
CA ILE A 358 -0.56 38.09 15.37
C ILE A 358 0.29 38.00 16.64
N GLU A 359 0.37 39.09 17.45
CA GLU A 359 1.14 39.11 18.68
C GLU A 359 0.61 38.13 19.73
N GLU A 360 -0.70 37.90 19.78
CA GLU A 360 -1.33 36.88 20.64
C GLU A 360 -1.12 35.44 20.13
N ASN A 361 -0.80 35.29 18.83
CA ASN A 361 -0.58 33.99 18.17
C ASN A 361 0.87 33.83 17.69
N LEU A 362 1.85 34.49 18.34
CA LEU A 362 3.25 34.45 17.91
C LEU A 362 3.83 33.02 17.83
N ALA A 363 3.39 32.14 18.67
CA ALA A 363 3.86 30.78 18.67
C ALA A 363 3.44 30.05 17.38
N THR A 364 2.16 30.16 16.96
CA THR A 364 1.68 29.66 15.66
C THR A 364 2.44 30.27 14.48
N VAL A 365 2.61 31.58 14.49
CA VAL A 365 3.25 32.32 13.40
C VAL A 365 4.74 31.95 13.28
N ARG A 366 5.43 31.74 14.39
CA ARG A 366 6.83 31.29 14.44
C ARG A 366 7.00 29.86 13.93
N ASN A 367 5.99 29.00 14.08
CA ASN A 367 6.03 27.60 13.64
C ASN A 367 5.52 27.40 12.20
N VAL A 368 5.30 28.48 11.44
CA VAL A 368 4.92 28.38 10.03
C VAL A 368 6.02 27.66 9.24
N ARG A 369 5.68 26.52 8.67
CA ARG A 369 6.64 25.70 7.93
C ARG A 369 7.03 26.34 6.59
N LEU A 370 8.28 26.78 6.51
CA LEU A 370 8.87 27.33 5.28
C LEU A 370 9.65 26.27 4.47
N LEU A 371 10.13 25.22 5.15
CA LEU A 371 10.83 24.08 4.53
C LEU A 371 9.82 23.01 4.11
N ASP A 372 9.60 22.91 2.80
CA ASP A 372 8.69 21.90 2.23
C ASP A 372 9.41 20.55 2.11
N PRO A 373 8.95 19.46 2.77
CA PRO A 373 9.56 18.14 2.69
C PRO A 373 9.79 17.65 1.25
N ALA A 374 8.81 17.86 0.36
CA ALA A 374 8.89 17.41 -1.02
C ALA A 374 9.99 18.11 -1.85
N VAL A 375 10.35 19.35 -1.47
CA VAL A 375 11.40 20.15 -2.15
C VAL A 375 12.74 19.98 -1.46
N MET A 376 12.75 19.86 -0.13
CA MET A 376 13.97 19.85 0.70
C MET A 376 14.80 18.58 0.60
N ARG A 377 14.26 17.48 0.10
CA ARG A 377 14.99 16.21 0.00
C ARG A 377 16.31 16.37 -0.77
N ASP A 378 16.29 17.03 -1.91
CA ASP A 378 17.50 17.24 -2.74
C ASP A 378 18.49 18.18 -2.06
N THR A 379 18.00 19.16 -1.29
CA THR A 379 18.83 20.04 -0.46
C THR A 379 19.52 19.27 0.67
N PHE A 380 18.80 18.42 1.42
CA PHE A 380 19.37 17.53 2.43
C PHE A 380 20.43 16.61 1.83
N GLN A 381 20.14 16.02 0.65
CA GLN A 381 21.09 15.15 -0.04
C GLN A 381 22.39 15.86 -0.41
N GLN A 382 22.31 17.10 -0.89
CA GLN A 382 23.47 17.87 -1.31
C GLN A 382 24.27 18.45 -0.13
N THR A 383 23.60 18.87 0.95
CA THR A 383 24.26 19.53 2.08
C THR A 383 24.69 18.55 3.16
N GLN A 384 23.93 17.49 3.40
CA GLN A 384 24.13 16.52 4.46
C GLN A 384 24.37 15.08 3.98
N GLY A 385 24.31 14.82 2.67
CA GLY A 385 24.68 13.52 2.11
C GLY A 385 26.15 13.18 2.29
N ILE A 386 27.03 14.16 2.29
CA ILE A 386 28.49 14.11 2.55
C ILE A 386 29.25 13.15 1.63
N LYS A 387 28.82 11.88 1.57
CA LYS A 387 29.37 10.84 0.68
C LYS A 387 28.29 10.31 -0.25
N SER A 388 28.67 9.86 -1.44
CA SER A 388 27.74 9.34 -2.46
C SER A 388 26.92 8.13 -2.02
N PHE A 389 27.40 7.37 -1.05
CA PHE A 389 26.74 6.18 -0.52
C PHE A 389 25.81 6.45 0.66
N TYR A 390 25.58 7.72 1.05
CA TYR A 390 24.53 8.11 1.96
C TYR A 390 23.36 8.72 1.17
N ASP A 391 22.14 8.33 1.51
CA ASP A 391 20.91 8.74 0.85
C ASP A 391 19.85 9.12 1.89
N PHE A 392 19.08 10.17 1.58
CA PHE A 392 17.88 10.56 2.32
C PHE A 392 16.66 10.14 1.52
N ARG A 393 15.89 9.21 2.06
CA ARG A 393 14.73 8.62 1.36
C ARG A 393 13.52 9.53 1.35
N ASP A 394 13.17 10.00 2.52
CA ASP A 394 12.05 10.87 2.77
C ASP A 394 12.43 11.98 3.76
N ILE A 395 11.63 13.02 3.83
CA ILE A 395 11.76 14.09 4.81
C ILE A 395 10.46 14.11 5.60
N ASP A 396 10.58 13.91 6.89
CA ASP A 396 9.49 13.86 7.84
C ASP A 396 9.30 15.19 8.58
N VAL A 397 8.10 15.37 9.13
CA VAL A 397 7.77 16.53 9.95
C VAL A 397 7.40 16.06 11.35
N ASP A 398 8.10 16.60 12.37
CA ASP A 398 7.82 16.28 13.76
C ASP A 398 8.01 17.52 14.64
N ARG A 399 7.98 17.40 15.97
CA ARG A 399 8.17 18.47 16.93
C ARG A 399 9.19 18.05 17.98
N TYR A 400 10.05 19.01 18.33
CA TYR A 400 11.08 18.87 19.36
C TYR A 400 11.19 20.15 20.19
N GLU A 401 11.72 20.02 21.40
CA GLU A 401 12.04 21.18 22.21
C GLU A 401 13.38 21.77 21.76
N ILE A 402 13.37 22.98 21.18
CA ILE A 402 14.57 23.71 20.78
C ILE A 402 14.54 25.08 21.47
N ASP A 403 15.62 25.44 22.17
CA ASP A 403 15.74 26.68 22.94
C ASP A 403 14.59 26.86 23.96
N GLY A 404 14.12 25.76 24.57
CA GLY A 404 13.05 25.72 25.54
C GLY A 404 11.65 26.00 24.98
N ARG A 405 11.43 25.71 23.69
CA ARG A 405 10.14 25.86 22.97
C ARG A 405 9.86 24.66 22.10
N THR A 406 8.61 24.25 22.07
CA THR A 406 8.15 23.27 21.09
C THR A 406 8.28 23.88 19.69
N THR A 407 9.06 23.24 18.84
CA THR A 407 9.38 23.73 17.48
C THR A 407 9.09 22.62 16.47
N GLN A 408 8.41 22.99 15.40
CA GLN A 408 8.20 22.08 14.28
C GLN A 408 9.53 21.88 13.53
N VAL A 409 9.88 20.62 13.27
CA VAL A 409 11.17 20.22 12.68
C VAL A 409 10.92 19.39 11.43
N VAL A 410 11.74 19.60 10.41
CA VAL A 410 11.89 18.68 9.29
C VAL A 410 13.14 17.82 9.52
N LEU A 411 13.01 16.49 9.39
CA LEU A 411 14.09 15.57 9.70
C LEU A 411 14.14 14.40 8.70
N ALA A 412 15.32 13.81 8.55
CA ALA A 412 15.49 12.65 7.69
C ALA A 412 16.66 11.76 8.15
N ALA A 413 16.49 10.44 8.05
CA ALA A 413 17.50 9.46 8.34
C ALA A 413 18.51 9.36 7.17
N ARG A 414 19.83 9.39 7.50
CA ARG A 414 20.91 9.22 6.52
C ARG A 414 21.22 7.74 6.35
N GLU A 415 20.57 7.11 5.39
CA GLU A 415 20.67 5.68 5.13
C GLU A 415 21.84 5.32 4.21
N LEU A 416 22.26 4.05 4.26
CA LEU A 416 23.29 3.52 3.39
C LEU A 416 22.72 3.13 2.02
N LYS A 417 23.29 3.67 0.94
CA LYS A 417 22.98 3.32 -0.44
C LYS A 417 24.07 2.41 -1.01
N GLN A 418 23.89 1.11 -0.86
CA GLN A 418 24.88 0.11 -1.25
C GLN A 418 25.30 0.16 -2.72
N THR A 419 24.43 0.62 -3.63
CA THR A 419 24.73 0.73 -5.06
C THR A 419 25.79 1.78 -5.38
N ASP A 420 26.01 2.75 -4.50
CA ASP A 420 26.87 3.90 -4.72
C ASP A 420 28.15 3.84 -3.88
N LEU A 421 28.48 2.65 -3.35
CA LEU A 421 29.73 2.40 -2.63
C LEU A 421 30.94 2.56 -3.54
N PRO A 422 32.07 3.07 -3.04
CA PRO A 422 33.32 3.24 -3.82
C PRO A 422 33.86 1.94 -4.39
N ASN A 423 33.56 0.81 -3.74
CA ASN A 423 33.93 -0.52 -4.16
C ASN A 423 32.78 -1.48 -3.91
N SER A 424 32.20 -2.03 -4.95
CA SER A 424 31.07 -2.99 -4.90
C SER A 424 31.52 -4.44 -4.80
N SER A 425 32.49 -4.75 -3.92
CA SER A 425 32.82 -6.14 -3.59
C SER A 425 31.86 -6.69 -2.54
N TRP A 426 31.66 -8.01 -2.54
CA TRP A 426 30.81 -8.68 -1.54
C TRP A 426 31.21 -8.34 -0.09
N GLU A 427 32.53 -8.25 0.16
CA GLU A 427 33.08 -7.89 1.47
C GLU A 427 32.75 -6.42 1.83
N SER A 428 32.85 -5.52 0.86
CA SER A 428 32.52 -4.11 1.04
C SER A 428 31.02 -3.93 1.33
N GLU A 429 30.17 -4.56 0.53
CA GLU A 429 28.72 -4.40 0.62
C GLU A 429 28.09 -5.06 1.86
N HIS A 430 28.71 -6.14 2.37
CA HIS A 430 28.08 -6.94 3.41
C HIS A 430 28.81 -6.99 4.75
N ILE A 431 30.11 -6.61 4.79
CA ILE A 431 30.92 -6.67 6.02
C ILE A 431 31.45 -5.30 6.42
N ALA A 432 31.92 -4.49 5.45
CA ALA A 432 32.54 -3.21 5.76
C ALA A 432 31.50 -2.07 5.89
N PHE A 433 30.64 -1.89 4.89
CA PHE A 433 29.59 -0.88 4.92
C PHE A 433 28.27 -1.53 5.26
N THR A 434 27.95 -1.60 6.54
CA THR A 434 26.81 -2.34 7.08
C THR A 434 25.63 -1.45 7.41
N HIS A 435 25.79 -0.16 7.66
CA HIS A 435 24.77 0.73 8.21
C HIS A 435 24.90 2.16 7.67
N GLY A 436 23.80 2.92 7.79
CA GLY A 436 23.75 4.37 7.62
C GLY A 436 24.21 5.10 8.89
N TYR A 437 24.19 6.45 8.89
CA TYR A 437 24.73 7.21 10.01
C TYR A 437 23.94 8.46 10.36
N GLY A 438 23.19 8.38 11.45
CA GLY A 438 22.49 9.49 12.08
C GLY A 438 21.30 10.05 11.30
N ILE A 439 20.79 11.13 11.82
CA ILE A 439 19.69 11.93 11.27
C ILE A 439 20.21 13.34 11.00
N ALA A 440 19.67 14.01 9.98
CA ALA A 440 19.76 15.44 9.81
C ALA A 440 18.40 16.07 10.13
N ALA A 441 18.38 17.15 10.89
CA ALA A 441 17.15 17.83 11.29
C ALA A 441 17.31 19.35 11.30
N ALA A 442 16.26 20.08 10.88
CA ALA A 442 16.23 21.53 10.91
C ALA A 442 14.87 22.04 11.38
N PRO A 443 14.78 23.14 12.14
CA PRO A 443 13.52 23.80 12.41
C PRO A 443 12.83 24.14 11.09
N ALA A 444 11.54 23.85 10.99
CA ALA A 444 10.79 23.93 9.73
C ALA A 444 10.64 25.35 9.16
N ASN A 445 10.97 26.34 9.95
CA ASN A 445 10.90 27.79 9.64
C ASN A 445 12.28 28.45 9.52
N ALA A 446 13.38 27.75 9.81
CA ALA A 446 14.71 28.34 9.88
C ALA A 446 15.55 28.06 8.62
N ILE A 447 16.11 29.14 8.06
CA ILE A 447 17.00 29.10 6.89
C ILE A 447 18.30 29.87 7.18
N ASP A 448 19.38 29.42 6.54
CA ASP A 448 20.64 30.15 6.53
C ASP A 448 20.61 31.36 5.57
N ALA A 449 21.70 32.12 5.52
CA ALA A 449 21.81 33.30 4.65
C ALA A 449 21.69 32.99 3.13
N ASN A 450 21.76 31.71 2.73
CA ASN A 450 21.63 31.28 1.35
C ASN A 450 20.23 30.72 1.03
N GLY A 451 19.29 30.71 2.00
CA GLY A 451 17.97 30.13 1.82
C GLY A 451 17.93 28.61 1.97
N ARG A 452 18.92 28.00 2.61
CA ARG A 452 19.00 26.57 2.91
C ARG A 452 18.61 26.29 4.35
N PRO A 453 18.23 25.04 4.71
CA PRO A 453 17.90 24.71 6.11
C PRO A 453 19.03 25.09 7.08
N ASP A 454 18.67 25.78 8.17
CA ASP A 454 19.57 26.02 9.31
C ASP A 454 19.47 24.82 10.27
N TYR A 455 20.39 23.89 10.12
CA TYR A 455 20.32 22.60 10.79
C TYR A 455 20.49 22.71 12.32
N ALA A 456 19.60 22.06 13.05
CA ALA A 456 19.71 21.84 14.50
C ALA A 456 20.47 20.55 14.84
N LEU A 457 20.44 19.55 13.94
CA LEU A 457 21.18 18.29 14.02
C LEU A 457 21.78 18.01 12.63
N ALA A 458 23.10 17.87 12.54
CA ALA A 458 23.80 17.81 11.26
C ALA A 458 25.16 17.12 11.34
N ASP A 459 25.86 17.06 10.20
CA ASP A 459 27.23 16.66 9.98
C ASP A 459 27.58 15.18 10.21
N ILE A 460 28.82 14.82 10.06
CA ILE A 460 29.44 13.52 10.39
C ILE A 460 30.78 13.77 11.06
N PRO A 461 30.99 13.44 12.34
CA PRO A 461 29.98 12.82 13.22
C PRO A 461 28.77 13.73 13.51
N VAL A 462 27.62 13.11 13.65
CA VAL A 462 26.37 13.84 13.91
C VAL A 462 26.46 14.62 15.22
N ALA A 463 26.01 15.88 15.21
CA ALA A 463 26.05 16.74 16.38
C ALA A 463 24.81 17.65 16.43
N ALA A 464 24.20 17.74 17.59
CA ALA A 464 23.16 18.72 17.87
C ALA A 464 23.77 20.08 18.22
N ARG A 465 23.15 21.18 17.74
CA ARG A 465 23.54 22.53 18.15
C ARG A 465 23.10 22.79 19.58
N SER A 466 23.78 23.75 20.23
CA SER A 466 23.39 24.19 21.58
C SER A 466 21.92 24.63 21.62
N GLY A 467 21.16 24.17 22.59
CA GLY A 467 19.72 24.39 22.73
C GLY A 467 18.80 23.38 22.02
N ALA A 468 19.38 22.42 21.30
CA ALA A 468 18.64 21.32 20.66
C ALA A 468 18.95 19.96 21.32
N ASP A 469 19.08 19.91 22.64
CA ASP A 469 19.51 18.72 23.40
C ASP A 469 18.53 17.54 23.21
N SER A 470 17.26 17.80 22.91
CA SER A 470 16.25 16.78 22.59
C SER A 470 16.52 16.02 21.28
N LEU A 471 17.39 16.56 20.42
CA LEU A 471 17.83 15.94 19.17
C LEU A 471 19.18 15.24 19.31
N GLU A 472 19.81 15.18 20.49
CA GLU A 472 21.12 14.53 20.67
C GLU A 472 21.03 13.03 20.38
N VAL A 473 21.94 12.51 19.55
CA VAL A 473 21.97 11.09 19.14
C VAL A 473 23.24 10.43 19.64
N ASP A 474 23.07 9.56 20.66
CA ASP A 474 24.17 8.77 21.25
C ASP A 474 24.54 7.54 20.39
N MET A 475 23.56 6.98 19.66
CA MET A 475 23.73 5.77 18.84
C MET A 475 23.33 6.06 17.39
N PRO A 476 24.25 6.62 16.60
CA PRO A 476 23.93 7.10 15.23
C PRO A 476 23.88 6.00 14.16
N GLY A 477 24.34 4.77 14.43
CA GLY A 477 24.36 3.68 13.46
C GLY A 477 22.95 3.22 13.05
N LEU A 478 22.61 3.28 11.76
CA LEU A 478 21.30 2.90 11.21
C LEU A 478 21.40 1.55 10.50
N TYR A 479 21.20 0.46 11.20
CA TYR A 479 21.19 -0.90 10.62
C TYR A 479 19.84 -1.29 10.04
N ILE A 480 18.75 -0.66 10.49
CA ILE A 480 17.38 -0.78 10.01
C ILE A 480 16.91 0.56 9.47
N GLY A 481 16.24 0.58 8.30
CA GLY A 481 15.77 1.79 7.66
C GLY A 481 14.70 1.51 6.60
N GLU A 482 14.22 2.54 5.92
CA GLU A 482 13.21 2.43 4.86
C GLU A 482 13.75 1.84 3.56
N GLY A 483 15.01 2.11 3.27
CA GLY A 483 15.62 1.72 2.00
C GLY A 483 16.66 0.63 2.11
N LEU A 484 16.94 0.15 3.29
CA LEU A 484 17.97 -0.85 3.55
C LEU A 484 17.50 -2.25 3.14
N GLN A 485 17.98 -2.72 2.00
CA GLN A 485 17.63 -4.04 1.47
C GLN A 485 18.75 -5.07 1.70
N GLY A 486 18.44 -6.33 1.38
CA GLY A 486 19.43 -7.40 1.44
C GLY A 486 19.79 -7.82 2.86
N TYR A 487 21.09 -8.04 3.09
CA TYR A 487 21.64 -8.45 4.39
C TYR A 487 22.98 -7.76 4.67
N ALA A 488 23.31 -7.63 5.95
CA ALA A 488 24.64 -7.25 6.43
C ALA A 488 25.17 -8.32 7.37
N ILE A 489 26.47 -8.41 7.50
CA ILE A 489 27.15 -9.35 8.39
C ILE A 489 27.92 -8.53 9.41
N VAL A 490 27.55 -8.68 10.67
CA VAL A 490 28.16 -8.01 11.81
C VAL A 490 28.97 -9.00 12.65
N GLY A 491 29.90 -8.50 13.47
CA GLY A 491 30.77 -9.35 14.26
C GLY A 491 31.70 -10.23 13.40
N ALA A 492 32.08 -9.78 12.22
CA ALA A 492 33.10 -10.40 11.37
C ALA A 492 34.51 -10.16 11.93
N THR A 493 35.53 -10.77 11.30
CA THR A 493 36.95 -10.54 11.66
C THR A 493 37.37 -9.11 11.34
N ARG A 494 36.89 -8.58 10.23
CA ARG A 494 37.03 -7.19 9.81
C ARG A 494 36.07 -6.30 10.57
N ASP A 495 36.59 -5.14 11.04
CA ASP A 495 35.75 -4.10 11.63
C ASP A 495 34.86 -3.42 10.57
N GLU A 496 33.72 -2.94 11.00
CA GLU A 496 32.74 -2.20 10.17
C GLU A 496 33.21 -0.75 10.04
N VAL A 497 32.90 -0.11 8.92
CA VAL A 497 33.08 1.33 8.74
C VAL A 497 31.92 2.01 9.45
N ASP A 498 32.22 2.74 10.52
CA ASP A 498 31.23 3.52 11.26
C ASP A 498 30.77 4.71 10.40
N PHE A 499 31.72 5.55 10.03
CA PHE A 499 31.47 6.65 9.10
C PHE A 499 32.70 7.09 8.34
N GLN A 500 32.49 7.90 7.30
CA GLN A 500 33.52 8.68 6.63
C GLN A 500 33.13 10.16 6.68
N ASP A 501 34.01 10.99 7.25
CA ASP A 501 33.76 12.43 7.35
C ASP A 501 34.12 13.19 6.05
N ASN A 502 33.96 14.51 6.07
CA ASN A 502 34.33 15.40 4.95
C ASN A 502 35.81 15.35 4.57
N ASP A 503 36.68 15.06 5.53
CA ASP A 503 38.15 15.00 5.33
C ASP A 503 38.62 13.59 4.88
N ASP A 504 37.70 12.70 4.48
CA ASP A 504 37.95 11.30 4.11
C ASP A 504 38.52 10.44 5.25
N ARG A 505 38.38 10.87 6.51
CA ARG A 505 38.75 10.04 7.64
C ARG A 505 37.68 8.95 7.82
N THR A 506 38.16 7.72 7.96
CA THR A 506 37.34 6.55 8.19
C THR A 506 37.44 6.15 9.65
N GLU A 507 36.33 6.20 10.36
CA GLU A 507 36.17 5.60 11.68
C GLU A 507 35.59 4.20 11.55
N VAL A 508 35.93 3.32 12.49
CA VAL A 508 35.50 1.93 12.48
C VAL A 508 34.79 1.58 13.78
N THR A 509 33.80 0.70 13.67
CA THR A 509 33.00 0.23 14.80
C THR A 509 32.81 -1.28 14.78
N ARG A 510 32.21 -1.80 15.84
CA ARG A 510 31.72 -3.17 15.92
C ARG A 510 30.31 -3.15 16.50
N TYR A 511 29.40 -3.72 15.78
CA TYR A 511 28.02 -3.87 16.23
C TYR A 511 27.91 -4.66 17.53
N ASP A 512 27.26 -4.10 18.53
CA ASP A 512 27.01 -4.70 19.84
C ASP A 512 25.49 -4.88 20.13
N GLY A 513 24.65 -4.51 19.19
CA GLY A 513 23.19 -4.63 19.30
C GLY A 513 22.69 -6.07 19.44
N ALA A 514 21.42 -6.22 19.78
CA ALA A 514 20.80 -7.51 20.10
C ALA A 514 20.41 -8.35 18.85
N ASP A 515 20.08 -7.70 17.70
CA ASP A 515 19.60 -8.39 16.50
C ASP A 515 20.69 -9.23 15.80
N GLY A 516 20.23 -10.05 14.91
CA GLY A 516 21.05 -10.85 14.02
C GLY A 516 21.07 -12.33 14.33
N VAL A 517 20.94 -13.12 13.27
CA VAL A 517 20.99 -14.59 13.37
C VAL A 517 22.44 -15.03 13.33
N GLU A 518 22.87 -15.76 14.37
CA GLU A 518 24.22 -16.34 14.42
C GLU A 518 24.48 -17.29 13.25
N ILE A 519 25.61 -17.09 12.57
CA ILE A 519 26.09 -17.94 11.48
C ILE A 519 27.33 -18.74 11.87
N ASN A 520 27.41 -19.16 13.13
CA ASN A 520 28.53 -19.86 13.78
C ASN A 520 28.75 -21.32 13.34
N SER A 521 27.82 -21.90 12.54
CA SER A 521 27.89 -23.32 12.13
C SER A 521 27.72 -23.50 10.63
N LEU A 522 28.37 -24.54 10.07
CA LEU A 522 28.28 -24.85 8.64
C LEU A 522 26.84 -25.05 8.13
N PRO A 523 25.90 -25.72 8.86
CA PRO A 523 24.51 -25.84 8.41
C PRO A 523 23.80 -24.47 8.30
N ARG A 524 24.05 -23.54 9.25
CA ARG A 524 23.47 -22.18 9.19
C ARG A 524 24.07 -21.41 8.03
N LYS A 525 25.40 -21.43 7.84
CA LYS A 525 26.09 -20.82 6.68
C LYS A 525 25.52 -21.33 5.36
N LEU A 526 25.33 -22.65 5.23
CA LEU A 526 24.74 -23.26 4.03
C LEU A 526 23.28 -22.86 3.81
N ALA A 527 22.46 -22.73 4.86
CA ALA A 527 21.08 -22.31 4.75
C ALA A 527 20.98 -20.87 4.22
N PHE A 528 21.77 -19.95 4.77
CA PHE A 528 21.82 -18.58 4.29
C PHE A 528 22.44 -18.45 2.89
N ALA A 529 23.47 -19.23 2.57
CA ALA A 529 24.05 -19.29 1.22
C ALA A 529 23.01 -19.74 0.18
N LEU A 530 22.18 -20.71 0.50
CA LEU A 530 21.08 -21.17 -0.36
C LEU A 530 19.94 -20.13 -0.45
N ARG A 531 19.62 -19.44 0.67
CA ARG A 531 18.62 -18.40 0.70
C ARG A 531 18.98 -17.25 -0.24
N PHE A 532 20.17 -16.68 -0.07
CA PHE A 532 20.63 -15.52 -0.81
C PHE A 532 21.32 -15.85 -2.14
N ALA A 533 21.51 -17.15 -2.43
CA ALA A 533 22.29 -17.66 -3.57
C ALA A 533 23.74 -17.13 -3.57
N GLU A 534 24.34 -17.01 -2.37
CA GLU A 534 25.64 -16.36 -2.13
C GLU A 534 26.65 -17.37 -1.52
N PRO A 535 27.55 -17.91 -2.32
CA PRO A 535 28.52 -18.91 -1.85
C PRO A 535 29.58 -18.33 -0.89
N ASN A 536 29.82 -17.01 -0.91
CA ASN A 536 30.80 -16.35 -0.04
C ASN A 536 30.47 -16.56 1.45
N LEU A 537 29.19 -16.69 1.80
CA LEU A 537 28.74 -17.03 3.17
C LEU A 537 29.31 -18.36 3.70
N VAL A 538 29.77 -19.24 2.81
CA VAL A 538 30.38 -20.54 3.21
C VAL A 538 31.90 -20.51 3.14
N VAL A 539 32.45 -19.82 2.13
CA VAL A 539 33.89 -19.91 1.82
C VAL A 539 34.72 -18.78 2.40
N SER A 540 34.09 -17.66 2.82
CA SER A 540 34.81 -16.52 3.39
C SER A 540 35.51 -16.87 4.71
N GLY A 541 36.78 -16.47 4.85
CA GLY A 541 37.54 -16.55 6.08
C GLY A 541 37.20 -15.48 7.13
N GLU A 542 36.45 -14.43 6.73
CA GLU A 542 36.05 -13.32 7.61
C GLU A 542 34.94 -13.68 8.61
N LEU A 543 34.22 -14.82 8.40
CA LEU A 543 33.10 -15.24 9.23
C LEU A 543 33.56 -16.10 10.42
N GLY A 544 33.61 -15.51 11.61
CA GLY A 544 34.00 -16.14 12.88
C GLY A 544 32.83 -16.80 13.63
N SER A 545 33.08 -17.08 14.93
CA SER A 545 32.06 -17.64 15.86
C SER A 545 31.00 -16.62 16.24
N ASP A 546 31.38 -15.35 16.26
CA ASP A 546 30.55 -14.24 16.75
C ASP A 546 29.80 -13.54 15.63
N SER A 547 30.04 -14.00 14.37
CA SER A 547 29.39 -13.43 13.19
C SER A 547 27.91 -13.71 13.18
N ARG A 548 27.15 -12.65 12.99
CA ARG A 548 25.68 -12.65 12.86
C ARG A 548 25.28 -12.04 11.51
N ILE A 549 24.16 -12.49 10.96
CA ILE A 549 23.58 -11.92 9.75
C ILE A 549 22.32 -11.13 10.10
N LEU A 550 22.35 -9.85 9.77
CA LEU A 550 21.18 -8.96 9.83
C LEU A 550 20.48 -9.00 8.47
N TYR A 551 19.22 -9.31 8.44
CA TYR A 551 18.41 -9.25 7.23
C TYR A 551 16.96 -8.88 7.57
N LYS A 552 16.14 -8.58 6.55
CA LYS A 552 14.89 -7.86 6.73
C LYS A 552 15.14 -6.52 7.41
N ARG A 553 16.03 -5.76 6.76
CA ARG A 553 16.52 -4.47 7.23
C ARG A 553 15.60 -3.32 6.82
N ASP A 554 14.77 -3.50 5.79
CA ASP A 554 13.65 -2.62 5.50
C ASP A 554 12.64 -2.71 6.63
N VAL A 555 12.34 -1.57 7.26
CA VAL A 555 11.53 -1.50 8.48
C VAL A 555 10.08 -1.93 8.23
N VAL A 556 9.51 -1.60 7.07
CA VAL A 556 8.15 -1.99 6.67
C VAL A 556 8.07 -3.48 6.38
N ASP A 557 9.03 -4.03 5.62
CA ASP A 557 9.13 -5.47 5.34
C ASP A 557 9.35 -6.29 6.63
N ARG A 558 10.11 -5.73 7.58
CA ARG A 558 10.34 -6.30 8.90
C ARG A 558 9.03 -6.41 9.67
N ALA A 559 8.30 -5.32 9.84
CA ALA A 559 7.02 -5.27 10.54
C ALA A 559 5.97 -6.17 9.87
N LYS A 560 5.83 -6.13 8.53
CA LYS A 560 4.92 -6.99 7.75
C LYS A 560 5.24 -8.47 7.87
N THR A 561 6.51 -8.83 8.00
CA THR A 561 6.90 -10.23 8.21
C THR A 561 6.48 -10.72 9.59
N LEU A 562 6.63 -9.89 10.62
CA LEU A 562 6.25 -10.22 12.00
C LEU A 562 4.73 -10.27 12.18
N ALA A 563 4.02 -9.33 11.59
CA ALA A 563 2.57 -9.20 11.70
C ALA A 563 1.87 -9.17 10.32
N PRO A 564 1.87 -10.28 9.54
CA PRO A 564 1.32 -10.32 8.17
C PRO A 564 -0.21 -10.19 8.12
N PHE A 565 -0.85 -10.03 9.25
CA PHE A 565 -2.29 -9.84 9.41
C PHE A 565 -2.68 -8.36 9.62
N LEU A 566 -1.71 -7.50 9.90
CA LEU A 566 -1.88 -6.05 9.97
C LEU A 566 -1.70 -5.41 8.59
N LYS A 567 -2.28 -4.25 8.42
CA LYS A 567 -1.98 -3.34 7.31
C LYS A 567 -1.19 -2.17 7.85
N PHE A 568 -0.26 -1.66 7.08
CA PHE A 568 0.64 -0.59 7.49
C PHE A 568 0.38 0.67 6.68
N ASP A 569 0.59 1.82 7.33
CA ASP A 569 0.68 3.10 6.65
C ASP A 569 1.81 3.07 5.62
N SER A 570 1.73 3.93 4.64
CA SER A 570 2.74 4.04 3.58
C SER A 570 3.95 4.87 3.97
N ASP A 571 3.90 5.52 5.14
CA ASP A 571 4.84 6.54 5.61
C ASP A 571 5.36 6.21 7.02
N PRO A 572 6.37 5.32 7.15
CA PRO A 572 7.10 5.14 8.39
C PRO A 572 8.01 6.35 8.62
N TYR A 573 8.15 6.80 9.86
CA TYR A 573 8.93 7.99 10.17
C TYR A 573 9.94 7.76 11.30
N PRO A 574 11.11 8.39 11.24
CA PRO A 574 12.10 8.31 12.30
C PRO A 574 11.82 9.35 13.40
N ALA A 575 12.17 9.01 14.63
CA ALA A 575 12.22 9.93 15.77
C ALA A 575 13.46 9.69 16.62
N VAL A 576 13.98 10.74 17.26
CA VAL A 576 15.06 10.62 18.25
C VAL A 576 14.44 10.52 19.62
N ILE A 577 14.68 9.42 20.33
CA ILE A 577 14.09 9.10 21.63
C ILE A 577 15.17 8.49 22.50
N ASP A 578 15.40 9.04 23.69
CA ASP A 578 16.46 8.60 24.63
C ASP A 578 17.84 8.46 23.92
N GLY A 579 18.22 9.40 23.04
CA GLY A 579 19.49 9.41 22.30
C GLY A 579 19.59 8.33 21.20
N LYS A 580 18.49 7.68 20.84
CA LYS A 580 18.41 6.66 19.81
C LYS A 580 17.49 7.06 18.68
N VAL A 581 17.79 6.55 17.49
CA VAL A 581 16.87 6.67 16.35
C VAL A 581 15.86 5.52 16.39
N MET A 582 14.58 5.85 16.45
CA MET A 582 13.47 4.92 16.45
C MET A 582 12.63 5.12 15.19
N TRP A 583 12.32 4.04 14.48
CA TRP A 583 11.33 4.04 13.43
C TRP A 583 9.95 3.80 14.00
N ILE A 584 9.00 4.66 13.69
CA ILE A 584 7.60 4.53 14.10
C ILE A 584 6.76 4.23 12.87
N LEU A 585 5.98 3.15 12.93
CA LEU A 585 5.08 2.72 11.87
C LEU A 585 3.66 2.64 12.40
N ASP A 586 2.73 3.20 11.65
CA ASP A 586 1.32 3.06 11.91
C ASP A 586 0.78 1.75 11.35
N ALA A 587 0.10 0.98 12.21
CA ALA A 587 -0.50 -0.28 11.82
C ALA A 587 -2.01 -0.28 12.06
N TYR A 588 -2.73 -0.81 11.07
CA TYR A 588 -4.18 -0.77 11.02
C TYR A 588 -4.80 -2.14 11.25
N THR A 589 -5.86 -2.13 12.02
CA THR A 589 -6.87 -3.18 12.02
C THR A 589 -7.94 -2.83 11.01
N SER A 590 -8.36 -3.77 10.19
CA SER A 590 -9.32 -3.51 9.13
C SER A 590 -10.15 -4.73 8.76
N THR A 591 -11.37 -4.49 8.26
CA THR A 591 -12.22 -5.52 7.64
C THR A 591 -13.06 -4.92 6.51
N ASP A 592 -13.55 -5.76 5.61
CA ASP A 592 -14.56 -5.45 4.60
C ASP A 592 -15.94 -6.03 4.94
N MET A 593 -16.11 -6.53 6.18
CA MET A 593 -17.26 -7.28 6.66
C MET A 593 -18.09 -6.51 7.70
N PHE A 594 -17.90 -5.20 7.84
CA PHE A 594 -18.70 -4.38 8.75
C PHE A 594 -20.08 -4.11 8.12
N PRO A 595 -21.19 -4.54 8.75
CA PRO A 595 -22.52 -4.48 8.14
C PRO A 595 -22.97 -3.01 7.93
N TYR A 596 -23.59 -2.72 6.79
CA TYR A 596 -24.07 -1.40 6.36
C TYR A 596 -23.00 -0.32 6.19
N ALA A 597 -21.75 -0.56 6.47
CA ALA A 597 -20.71 0.44 6.27
C ALA A 597 -20.30 0.52 4.80
N GLU A 598 -20.15 1.74 4.31
CA GLU A 598 -19.68 2.03 2.94
C GLU A 598 -18.21 1.65 2.79
N ARG A 599 -17.87 1.15 1.61
CA ARG A 599 -16.48 0.82 1.28
C ARG A 599 -15.72 2.08 0.90
N VAL A 600 -14.52 2.21 1.44
CA VAL A 600 -13.63 3.31 1.08
C VAL A 600 -13.15 3.15 -0.35
N ASN A 601 -13.08 4.25 -1.07
CA ASN A 601 -12.49 4.30 -2.39
C ASN A 601 -10.96 4.01 -2.30
N PRO A 602 -10.45 2.92 -2.92
CA PRO A 602 -9.02 2.62 -2.85
C PRO A 602 -8.09 3.68 -3.47
N ARG A 603 -8.65 4.64 -4.21
CA ARG A 603 -7.90 5.78 -4.78
C ARG A 603 -7.68 6.91 -3.79
N ALA A 604 -8.39 6.93 -2.65
CA ALA A 604 -8.17 7.89 -1.57
C ALA A 604 -6.73 7.84 -1.05
N VAL A 605 -6.14 6.66 -1.05
CA VAL A 605 -4.77 6.38 -0.63
C VAL A 605 -3.88 6.18 -1.85
N ARG A 606 -2.79 6.92 -1.95
CA ARG A 606 -1.88 6.87 -3.12
C ARG A 606 -1.01 5.61 -3.15
N LYS A 607 -0.51 5.19 -1.99
CA LYS A 607 0.39 4.03 -1.78
C LYS A 607 -0.10 3.22 -0.57
N GLY A 608 0.53 2.10 -0.26
CA GLY A 608 0.34 1.37 0.97
C GLY A 608 -0.74 0.27 0.93
N ASP A 609 -0.94 -0.36 2.07
CA ASP A 609 -1.77 -1.55 2.24
C ASP A 609 -3.28 -1.23 2.29
N LEU A 610 -3.64 0.02 2.60
CA LEU A 610 -5.02 0.49 2.63
C LEU A 610 -5.64 0.72 1.24
N ARG A 611 -4.88 0.59 0.15
CA ARG A 611 -5.44 0.59 -1.22
C ARG A 611 -6.41 -0.55 -1.51
N SER A 612 -6.75 -1.33 -0.52
CA SER A 612 -7.77 -2.39 -0.62
C SER A 612 -9.15 -1.88 -0.22
N SER A 613 -10.20 -2.47 -0.80
CA SER A 613 -11.57 -2.16 -0.43
C SER A 613 -11.83 -2.64 1.00
N VAL A 614 -11.89 -1.72 1.94
CA VAL A 614 -12.23 -1.97 3.35
C VAL A 614 -13.41 -1.08 3.72
N ASN A 615 -14.18 -1.48 4.74
CA ASN A 615 -15.29 -0.69 5.26
C ASN A 615 -15.24 -0.49 6.78
N TYR A 616 -14.13 -0.87 7.41
CA TYR A 616 -13.77 -0.57 8.79
C TYR A 616 -12.26 -0.46 8.88
N VAL A 617 -11.77 0.59 9.52
CA VAL A 617 -10.34 0.83 9.76
C VAL A 617 -10.15 1.52 11.10
N ARG A 618 -9.12 1.09 11.87
CA ARG A 618 -8.61 1.78 13.07
C ARG A 618 -7.10 1.76 13.07
N ASN A 619 -6.51 2.86 13.49
CA ASN A 619 -5.09 2.90 13.86
C ASN A 619 -4.93 2.44 15.32
N SER A 620 -5.02 1.14 15.53
CA SER A 620 -5.04 0.56 16.88
C SER A 620 -3.65 0.16 17.37
N ILE A 621 -2.65 0.16 16.49
CA ILE A 621 -1.33 -0.37 16.81
C ILE A 621 -0.26 0.58 16.27
N LYS A 622 0.70 0.94 17.13
CA LYS A 622 1.97 1.58 16.77
C LYS A 622 3.08 0.55 16.84
N VAL A 623 3.90 0.48 15.79
CA VAL A 623 5.08 -0.39 15.78
C VAL A 623 6.32 0.47 15.85
N VAL A 624 7.14 0.28 16.87
CA VAL A 624 8.36 1.04 17.09
C VAL A 624 9.54 0.10 16.92
N VAL A 625 10.49 0.45 16.08
CA VAL A 625 11.67 -0.37 15.78
C VAL A 625 12.92 0.46 16.03
N ASP A 626 13.80 -0.01 16.91
CA ASP A 626 15.11 0.59 17.12
C ASP A 626 15.95 0.49 15.83
N ALA A 627 16.43 1.61 15.31
CA ALA A 627 17.18 1.66 14.06
C ALA A 627 18.55 1.01 14.14
N TYR A 628 19.14 0.94 15.33
CA TYR A 628 20.43 0.31 15.60
C TYR A 628 20.29 -1.20 15.79
N ASP A 629 19.52 -1.63 16.81
CA ASP A 629 19.46 -3.05 17.18
C ASP A 629 18.26 -3.82 16.58
N GLY A 630 17.38 -3.14 15.87
CA GLY A 630 16.27 -3.78 15.14
C GLY A 630 15.16 -4.38 15.99
N THR A 631 15.13 -4.11 17.32
CA THR A 631 14.11 -4.63 18.23
C THR A 631 12.74 -4.02 17.92
N PRO A 632 11.73 -4.82 17.58
CA PRO A 632 10.39 -4.32 17.30
C PRO A 632 9.52 -4.35 18.57
N ASN A 633 8.80 -3.27 18.85
CA ASN A 633 7.77 -3.18 19.89
C ASN A 633 6.41 -2.86 19.25
N PHE A 634 5.40 -3.68 19.53
CA PHE A 634 4.04 -3.50 19.04
C PHE A 634 3.17 -2.98 20.19
N TYR A 635 2.83 -1.70 20.18
CA TYR A 635 1.99 -1.07 21.17
C TYR A 635 0.54 -1.00 20.69
N VAL A 636 -0.41 -1.48 21.51
CA VAL A 636 -1.83 -1.27 21.28
C VAL A 636 -2.21 0.08 21.84
N VAL A 637 -2.64 1.00 20.98
CA VAL A 637 -2.98 2.38 21.33
C VAL A 637 -4.50 2.64 21.35
N ASP A 638 -5.31 1.75 20.78
CA ASP A 638 -6.77 1.73 20.90
C ASP A 638 -7.24 0.41 21.52
N ASP A 639 -7.32 0.40 22.84
CA ASP A 639 -7.82 -0.75 23.60
C ASP A 639 -9.33 -1.01 23.42
N ALA A 640 -10.07 -0.10 22.81
CA ALA A 640 -11.49 -0.31 22.55
C ALA A 640 -11.72 -1.18 21.32
N ASP A 641 -10.76 -1.24 20.39
CA ASP A 641 -10.91 -1.97 19.11
C ASP A 641 -11.01 -3.49 19.29
N PRO A 642 -12.14 -4.12 18.90
CA PRO A 642 -12.34 -5.57 19.03
C PRO A 642 -11.40 -6.40 18.15
N ILE A 643 -10.94 -5.86 16.99
CA ILE A 643 -10.02 -6.58 16.10
C ILE A 643 -8.62 -6.61 16.73
N ALA A 644 -8.15 -5.51 17.33
CA ALA A 644 -6.90 -5.48 18.06
C ALA A 644 -6.92 -6.46 19.25
N LYS A 645 -8.00 -6.47 20.03
CA LYS A 645 -8.21 -7.48 21.10
C LYS A 645 -8.14 -8.91 20.59
N SER A 646 -8.77 -9.19 19.44
CA SER A 646 -8.70 -10.51 18.82
C SER A 646 -7.26 -10.89 18.46
N TYR A 647 -6.45 -9.97 17.95
CA TYR A 647 -5.05 -10.21 17.64
C TYR A 647 -4.19 -10.40 18.90
N GLN A 648 -4.44 -9.64 19.97
CA GLN A 648 -3.77 -9.87 21.28
C GLN A 648 -4.04 -11.28 21.83
N LEU A 649 -5.27 -11.79 21.69
CA LEU A 649 -5.61 -13.17 22.08
C LEU A 649 -4.91 -14.23 21.20
N GLN A 650 -4.70 -13.93 19.90
CA GLN A 650 -4.06 -14.84 18.95
C GLN A 650 -2.53 -14.88 19.12
N PHE A 651 -1.92 -13.72 19.41
CA PHE A 651 -0.47 -13.51 19.43
C PHE A 651 -0.03 -12.76 20.69
N PRO A 652 -0.23 -13.33 21.88
CA PRO A 652 0.02 -12.60 23.14
C PRO A 652 1.47 -12.16 23.32
N ASN A 653 2.43 -12.85 22.70
CA ASN A 653 3.86 -12.51 22.82
C ASN A 653 4.33 -11.48 21.77
N LEU A 654 3.47 -11.02 20.87
CA LEU A 654 3.81 -10.03 19.86
C LEU A 654 3.66 -8.61 20.39
N PHE A 655 2.59 -8.37 21.15
CA PHE A 655 2.25 -7.05 21.67
C PHE A 655 2.95 -6.78 22.98
N SER A 656 3.48 -5.56 23.13
CA SER A 656 4.12 -5.11 24.37
C SER A 656 3.11 -5.07 25.51
N GLU A 657 3.51 -5.57 26.68
CA GLU A 657 2.75 -5.40 27.93
C GLU A 657 3.06 -4.04 28.59
N GLU A 658 4.17 -3.39 28.20
CA GLU A 658 4.59 -2.09 28.67
C GLU A 658 3.87 -1.00 27.88
N THR A 659 3.46 0.05 28.57
CA THR A 659 2.96 1.27 27.91
C THR A 659 4.14 2.03 27.30
N PRO A 660 3.96 2.68 26.14
CA PRO A 660 5.01 3.52 25.57
C PRO A 660 5.41 4.65 26.56
N SER A 661 6.68 5.05 26.54
CA SER A 661 7.15 6.16 27.37
C SER A 661 6.46 7.48 26.99
N THR A 662 6.47 8.45 27.89
CA THR A 662 5.89 9.78 27.61
C THR A 662 6.61 10.41 26.42
N GLU A 663 7.94 10.37 26.40
CA GLU A 663 8.74 10.88 25.30
C GLU A 663 8.37 10.22 23.97
N LEU A 664 8.20 8.89 23.94
CA LEU A 664 7.76 8.19 22.72
C LEU A 664 6.34 8.62 22.30
N THR A 665 5.41 8.80 23.23
CA THR A 665 4.04 9.21 22.89
C THR A 665 3.96 10.65 22.37
N GLU A 666 4.89 11.52 22.78
CA GLU A 666 5.03 12.87 22.24
C GLU A 666 5.39 12.89 20.77
N HIS A 667 5.97 11.81 20.23
CA HIS A 667 6.30 11.68 18.80
C HIS A 667 5.27 10.86 18.01
N PHE A 668 4.18 10.39 18.62
CA PHE A 668 3.12 9.72 17.85
C PHE A 668 2.40 10.74 16.98
N ARG A 669 2.26 10.40 15.68
CA ARG A 669 1.50 11.16 14.70
C ARG A 669 0.22 10.42 14.31
N TYR A 670 -0.86 11.13 14.02
CA TYR A 670 -2.05 10.54 13.44
C TYR A 670 -1.78 10.21 11.97
N PRO A 671 -2.03 8.97 11.51
CA PRO A 671 -1.52 8.50 10.22
C PRO A 671 -2.22 9.17 9.03
N GLU A 672 -1.43 9.54 8.02
CA GLU A 672 -1.90 10.22 6.82
C GLU A 672 -2.91 9.40 6.02
N ASP A 673 -2.66 8.11 5.79
CA ASP A 673 -3.53 7.27 4.97
C ASP A 673 -4.92 7.12 5.57
N LEU A 674 -5.04 6.98 6.90
CA LEU A 674 -6.32 6.97 7.60
C LEU A 674 -7.03 8.32 7.47
N PHE A 675 -6.31 9.42 7.68
CA PHE A 675 -6.87 10.76 7.60
C PHE A 675 -7.33 11.09 6.16
N ARG A 676 -6.62 10.62 5.13
CA ARG A 676 -7.05 10.71 3.72
C ARG A 676 -8.40 10.01 3.50
N MET A 677 -8.56 8.80 4.04
CA MET A 677 -9.80 8.05 3.95
C MET A 677 -10.94 8.74 4.70
N GLN A 678 -10.70 9.19 5.91
CA GLN A 678 -11.69 9.86 6.76
C GLN A 678 -12.18 11.18 6.15
N THR A 679 -11.27 12.01 5.63
CA THR A 679 -11.60 13.29 4.99
C THR A 679 -12.39 13.09 3.69
N GLU A 680 -12.07 12.08 2.88
CA GLU A 680 -12.86 11.75 1.69
C GLU A 680 -14.27 11.29 2.06
N MET A 681 -14.39 10.40 3.05
CA MET A 681 -15.68 9.91 3.52
C MET A 681 -16.50 11.03 4.19
N TRP A 682 -15.86 11.89 4.99
CA TRP A 682 -16.53 13.01 5.66
C TRP A 682 -17.23 13.93 4.68
N GLY A 683 -16.69 14.16 3.51
CA GLY A 683 -17.27 15.03 2.49
C GLY A 683 -18.76 14.77 2.26
N ARG A 684 -19.19 13.51 2.30
CA ARG A 684 -20.60 13.14 2.17
C ARG A 684 -21.23 12.75 3.51
N TYR A 685 -20.51 11.99 4.34
CA TYR A 685 -21.05 11.42 5.59
C TYR A 685 -21.16 12.45 6.74
N ARG A 686 -20.82 13.74 6.49
CA ARG A 686 -21.24 14.84 7.36
C ARG A 686 -22.75 15.07 7.35
N ILE A 687 -23.43 14.69 6.27
CA ILE A 687 -24.87 14.79 6.09
C ILE A 687 -25.53 13.60 6.81
N THR A 688 -26.43 13.88 7.75
CA THR A 688 -27.12 12.87 8.55
C THR A 688 -28.56 12.58 8.09
N GLU A 689 -29.18 13.53 7.39
CA GLU A 689 -30.54 13.37 6.87
C GLU A 689 -30.52 12.59 5.54
N ALA A 690 -31.26 11.48 5.48
CA ALA A 690 -31.23 10.56 4.33
C ALA A 690 -31.63 11.22 2.99
N SER A 691 -32.56 12.18 3.01
CA SER A 691 -32.98 12.88 1.79
C SER A 691 -31.89 13.83 1.26
N GLU A 692 -31.24 14.58 2.16
CA GLU A 692 -30.15 15.48 1.81
C GLU A 692 -28.91 14.68 1.38
N PHE A 693 -28.65 13.55 2.05
CA PHE A 693 -27.59 12.63 1.68
C PHE A 693 -27.79 12.03 0.29
N TYR A 694 -29.04 11.66 -0.05
CA TYR A 694 -29.38 11.12 -1.37
C TYR A 694 -29.12 12.16 -2.47
N ASP A 695 -29.55 13.40 -2.26
CA ASP A 695 -29.38 14.51 -3.20
C ASP A 695 -27.97 15.13 -3.18
N ALA A 696 -27.07 14.66 -2.28
CA ALA A 696 -25.76 15.25 -2.00
C ALA A 696 -25.83 16.76 -1.65
N ALA A 697 -26.97 17.20 -1.07
CA ALA A 697 -27.17 18.60 -0.72
C ALA A 697 -26.26 19.00 0.46
N GLY A 698 -25.33 19.92 0.20
CA GLY A 698 -24.32 20.34 1.19
C GLY A 698 -23.14 19.37 1.33
N ALA A 699 -22.93 18.46 0.38
CA ALA A 699 -21.75 17.61 0.34
C ALA A 699 -20.48 18.46 0.07
N TRP A 700 -19.37 18.03 0.66
CA TRP A 700 -18.06 18.60 0.49
C TRP A 700 -17.14 17.68 -0.29
N SER A 701 -16.06 18.24 -0.80
CA SER A 701 -14.88 17.53 -1.31
C SER A 701 -13.64 18.07 -0.65
N VAL A 702 -12.61 17.27 -0.52
CA VAL A 702 -11.30 17.79 -0.15
C VAL A 702 -10.85 18.79 -1.22
N ALA A 703 -10.25 19.90 -0.80
CA ALA A 703 -9.82 20.96 -1.69
C ALA A 703 -8.79 20.46 -2.72
N GLN A 704 -8.78 21.10 -3.88
CA GLN A 704 -7.84 20.80 -4.95
C GLN A 704 -6.42 21.25 -4.57
N ASP A 705 -5.43 20.46 -4.98
CA ASP A 705 -4.02 20.77 -4.80
C ASP A 705 -3.60 21.90 -5.75
N PRO A 706 -3.07 23.01 -5.24
CA PRO A 706 -2.57 24.09 -6.08
C PRO A 706 -1.39 23.69 -6.99
N GLY A 707 -0.74 22.53 -6.71
CA GLY A 707 0.36 22.00 -7.52
C GLY A 707 1.65 22.82 -7.42
N ASN A 708 2.65 22.40 -8.20
CA ASN A 708 3.99 22.97 -8.22
C ASN A 708 4.15 24.13 -9.23
N SER A 709 3.06 24.77 -9.61
CA SER A 709 3.07 25.92 -10.52
C SER A 709 2.08 26.98 -10.04
N ILE A 710 2.49 28.25 -10.10
CA ILE A 710 1.61 29.34 -9.75
C ILE A 710 0.51 29.44 -10.82
N GLY A 711 -0.74 29.56 -10.38
CA GLY A 711 -1.91 29.70 -11.26
C GLY A 711 -2.43 28.42 -11.91
N GLN A 712 -1.85 27.26 -11.61
CA GLN A 712 -2.30 25.97 -12.11
C GLN A 712 -2.63 25.02 -10.92
N THR A 713 -3.57 24.11 -11.12
CA THR A 713 -3.86 23.00 -10.19
C THR A 713 -3.17 21.74 -10.65
N ALA A 714 -2.77 20.90 -9.70
CA ALA A 714 -2.22 19.58 -10.01
C ALA A 714 -3.29 18.68 -10.65
N VAL A 715 -2.95 18.02 -11.75
CA VAL A 715 -3.85 17.16 -12.51
C VAL A 715 -3.23 15.78 -12.67
N GLU A 716 -3.97 14.76 -12.29
CA GLU A 716 -3.63 13.36 -12.56
C GLU A 716 -4.41 12.86 -13.78
N SER A 717 -3.69 12.38 -14.79
CA SER A 717 -4.27 11.84 -16.02
C SER A 717 -4.13 10.32 -16.06
N VAL A 718 -5.25 9.63 -16.30
CA VAL A 718 -5.25 8.19 -16.56
C VAL A 718 -5.07 7.99 -18.07
N ILE A 719 -4.02 7.28 -18.45
CA ILE A 719 -3.63 7.04 -19.83
C ILE A 719 -3.94 5.56 -20.17
N ASP A 720 -4.51 5.31 -21.36
CA ASP A 720 -4.72 3.95 -21.85
C ASP A 720 -3.41 3.31 -22.36
N ALA A 721 -3.45 2.03 -22.71
CA ALA A 721 -2.30 1.31 -23.26
C ALA A 721 -1.78 1.88 -24.60
N SER A 722 -2.54 2.78 -25.24
CA SER A 722 -2.21 3.45 -26.49
C SER A 722 -1.67 4.87 -26.28
N GLY A 723 -1.54 5.33 -25.03
CA GLY A 723 -1.05 6.67 -24.68
C GLY A 723 -2.12 7.78 -24.74
N ASN A 724 -3.42 7.45 -24.87
CA ASN A 724 -4.49 8.44 -24.85
C ASN A 724 -4.99 8.69 -23.43
N ILE A 725 -5.25 9.95 -23.10
CA ILE A 725 -5.86 10.32 -21.82
C ILE A 725 -7.32 9.84 -21.82
N ILE A 726 -7.65 8.90 -20.92
CA ILE A 726 -9.01 8.39 -20.74
C ILE A 726 -9.81 9.32 -19.83
N SER A 727 -9.18 9.80 -18.76
CA SER A 727 -9.74 10.76 -17.81
C SER A 727 -8.63 11.60 -17.20
N SER A 728 -8.95 12.81 -16.82
CA SER A 728 -8.10 13.65 -15.99
C SER A 728 -8.94 14.17 -14.82
N SER A 729 -8.37 14.20 -13.62
CA SER A 729 -8.98 14.73 -12.41
C SER A 729 -7.99 15.61 -11.68
N GLU A 730 -8.49 16.69 -11.05
CA GLU A 730 -7.64 17.51 -10.18
C GLU A 730 -7.20 16.70 -8.96
N VAL A 731 -5.93 16.79 -8.61
CA VAL A 731 -5.36 16.13 -7.42
C VAL A 731 -5.91 16.83 -6.17
N ARG A 732 -6.19 16.08 -5.11
CA ARG A 732 -6.60 16.62 -3.82
C ARG A 732 -5.38 16.96 -2.97
N ILE A 733 -5.46 18.08 -2.24
CA ILE A 733 -4.38 18.53 -1.35
C ILE A 733 -4.02 17.41 -0.36
N ALA A 734 -2.72 17.21 -0.16
CA ALA A 734 -2.22 16.23 0.80
C ALA A 734 -2.53 16.69 2.26
N PRO A 735 -2.68 15.77 3.20
CA PRO A 735 -2.64 16.12 4.61
C PRO A 735 -1.36 16.87 4.96
N GLN A 736 -1.44 17.79 5.92
CA GLN A 736 -0.28 18.57 6.37
C GLN A 736 -0.19 18.54 7.89
N TYR A 737 0.97 18.20 8.43
CA TYR A 737 1.25 18.35 9.84
C TYR A 737 1.66 19.79 10.14
N LEU A 738 1.01 20.38 11.13
CA LEU A 738 1.20 21.79 11.52
C LEU A 738 1.22 21.89 13.06
N LEU A 739 2.09 22.72 13.58
CA LEU A 739 2.09 23.14 14.97
C LEU A 739 1.45 24.51 15.05
N MET A 740 0.24 24.60 15.62
CA MET A 740 -0.53 25.83 15.65
C MET A 740 -1.53 25.86 16.82
N ARG A 741 -1.92 27.05 17.21
CA ARG A 741 -3.04 27.27 18.11
C ARG A 741 -4.34 27.27 17.31
N LEU A 742 -5.24 26.36 17.63
CA LEU A 742 -6.55 26.30 16.99
C LEU A 742 -7.50 27.37 17.54
N PRO A 743 -8.46 27.82 16.72
CA PRO A 743 -9.45 28.80 17.16
C PRO A 743 -10.21 28.34 18.41
N GLY A 744 -10.12 29.11 19.48
CA GLY A 744 -10.75 28.83 20.76
C GLY A 744 -9.94 27.96 21.74
N ASP A 745 -8.76 27.50 21.36
CA ASP A 745 -7.82 26.82 22.24
C ASP A 745 -6.84 27.83 22.88
N GLU A 746 -6.32 27.54 24.09
CA GLU A 746 -5.35 28.40 24.78
C GLU A 746 -3.90 28.07 24.38
N ASP A 747 -3.62 26.79 24.14
CA ASP A 747 -2.30 26.27 23.84
C ASP A 747 -2.16 25.84 22.38
N GLU A 748 -0.91 25.72 21.91
CA GLU A 748 -0.60 25.13 20.60
C GLU A 748 -0.79 23.63 20.62
N SER A 749 -1.23 23.10 19.49
CA SER A 749 -1.36 21.66 19.24
C SER A 749 -0.64 21.29 17.95
N PHE A 750 0.02 20.13 17.98
CA PHE A 750 0.50 19.52 16.75
C PHE A 750 -0.63 18.73 16.11
N VAL A 751 -1.08 19.16 14.93
CA VAL A 751 -2.26 18.61 14.27
C VAL A 751 -1.95 18.18 12.85
N ILE A 752 -2.73 17.25 12.35
CA ILE A 752 -2.83 16.98 10.90
C ILE A 752 -4.06 17.69 10.36
N PHE A 753 -3.92 18.37 9.24
CA PHE A 753 -4.87 19.34 8.71
C PHE A 753 -5.25 19.06 7.26
N ARG A 754 -6.54 19.31 6.89
CA ARG A 754 -7.00 19.22 5.50
C ARG A 754 -8.24 20.09 5.24
N PRO A 755 -8.23 20.94 4.17
CA PRO A 755 -9.34 21.83 3.84
C PRO A 755 -10.38 21.19 2.93
N PHE A 756 -11.62 21.71 2.98
CA PHE A 756 -12.76 21.29 2.17
C PHE A 756 -13.35 22.42 1.33
N VAL A 757 -13.87 22.05 0.17
CA VAL A 757 -14.64 22.90 -0.76
C VAL A 757 -16.00 22.25 -1.03
N PRO A 758 -17.01 22.96 -1.57
CA PRO A 758 -18.27 22.35 -1.95
C PRO A 758 -18.06 21.26 -2.99
N PHE A 759 -18.79 20.16 -2.85
CA PHE A 759 -18.79 19.11 -3.87
C PHE A 759 -19.31 19.65 -5.21
N SER A 760 -18.61 19.33 -6.32
CA SER A 760 -19.08 19.52 -7.68
C SER A 760 -18.48 18.45 -8.59
N ASP A 761 -19.28 17.92 -9.51
CA ASP A 761 -18.88 16.84 -10.41
C ASP A 761 -17.75 17.25 -11.38
N ASP A 762 -17.63 18.53 -11.67
CA ASP A 762 -16.66 19.12 -12.58
C ASP A 762 -15.51 19.85 -11.90
N ASP A 763 -15.38 19.72 -10.58
CA ASP A 763 -14.40 20.42 -9.75
C ASP A 763 -14.40 21.97 -9.90
N SER A 764 -15.49 22.54 -10.36
CA SER A 764 -15.59 23.99 -10.62
C SER A 764 -15.68 24.84 -9.36
N ARG A 765 -16.13 24.27 -8.24
CA ARG A 765 -16.28 24.96 -6.96
C ARG A 765 -14.99 24.87 -6.15
N LYS A 766 -14.37 26.02 -5.87
CA LYS A 766 -13.06 26.11 -5.21
C LYS A 766 -13.04 27.03 -3.99
N ASN A 767 -14.20 27.52 -3.56
CA ASN A 767 -14.30 28.31 -2.31
C ASN A 767 -14.19 27.37 -1.10
N LEU A 768 -13.60 27.87 -0.04
CA LEU A 768 -13.41 27.09 1.19
C LEU A 768 -14.73 27.01 1.98
N GLU A 769 -15.12 25.81 2.39
CA GLU A 769 -16.31 25.55 3.23
C GLU A 769 -15.92 25.19 4.67
N GLY A 770 -14.70 24.68 4.88
CA GLY A 770 -14.22 24.30 6.19
C GLY A 770 -12.90 23.57 6.13
N PHE A 771 -12.45 23.11 7.28
CA PHE A 771 -11.25 22.27 7.39
C PHE A 771 -11.39 21.27 8.53
N MET A 772 -10.71 20.13 8.41
CA MET A 772 -10.65 19.11 9.44
C MET A 772 -9.25 19.04 10.02
N VAL A 773 -9.18 18.89 11.33
CA VAL A 773 -7.95 18.66 12.07
C VAL A 773 -8.07 17.43 12.95
N VAL A 774 -6.92 16.76 13.18
CA VAL A 774 -6.80 15.71 14.20
C VAL A 774 -5.60 16.03 15.07
N HIS A 775 -5.79 15.98 16.39
CA HIS A 775 -4.74 16.25 17.36
C HIS A 775 -3.76 15.09 17.48
N ASN A 776 -2.48 15.41 17.57
CA ASN A 776 -1.39 14.45 17.76
C ASN A 776 -0.76 14.52 19.18
N ASP A 777 -1.16 15.50 19.99
CA ASP A 777 -0.64 15.64 21.34
C ASP A 777 -1.19 14.50 22.22
N PRO A 778 -0.39 13.94 23.16
CA PRO A 778 -0.76 12.73 23.89
C PRO A 778 -2.11 12.79 24.60
N GLU A 779 -2.47 13.96 25.17
CA GLU A 779 -3.72 14.17 25.92
C GLU A 779 -4.95 14.19 25.02
N ARG A 780 -4.79 14.57 23.76
CA ARG A 780 -5.88 14.75 22.78
C ARG A 780 -5.71 13.87 21.54
N TYR A 781 -4.81 12.88 21.60
CA TYR A 781 -4.48 12.07 20.44
C TYR A 781 -5.70 11.42 19.79
N GLY A 782 -5.89 11.70 18.47
CA GLY A 782 -6.98 11.16 17.70
C GLY A 782 -8.33 11.89 17.87
N GLU A 783 -8.40 13.00 18.61
CA GLU A 783 -9.56 13.89 18.61
C GLU A 783 -9.69 14.57 17.25
N ILE A 784 -10.87 14.44 16.64
CA ILE A 784 -11.18 14.98 15.31
C ILE A 784 -12.10 16.17 15.46
N GLU A 785 -11.67 17.32 14.94
CA GLU A 785 -12.49 18.52 14.88
C GLU A 785 -12.67 18.98 13.43
N VAL A 786 -13.87 19.49 13.14
CA VAL A 786 -14.18 20.08 11.83
C VAL A 786 -14.68 21.50 12.05
N TYR A 787 -13.97 22.43 11.48
CA TYR A 787 -14.31 23.86 11.51
C TYR A 787 -15.14 24.18 10.27
N GLU A 788 -16.40 24.61 10.49
CA GLU A 788 -17.32 25.02 9.43
C GLU A 788 -17.26 26.53 9.26
N ILE A 789 -16.90 27.00 8.07
CA ILE A 789 -16.74 28.43 7.82
C ILE A 789 -18.11 29.10 7.79
N ARG A 790 -18.28 30.11 8.64
CA ARG A 790 -19.42 31.04 8.67
C ARG A 790 -18.96 32.36 8.13
N SER A 791 -19.33 32.70 6.88
CA SER A 791 -18.95 33.94 6.24
C SER A 791 -20.08 34.48 5.36
N SER A 792 -20.21 35.80 5.31
CA SER A 792 -21.14 36.50 4.38
C SER A 792 -20.57 36.64 2.96
N THR A 793 -19.26 36.42 2.80
CA THR A 793 -18.52 36.47 1.54
C THR A 793 -17.84 35.13 1.25
N PRO A 794 -17.70 34.72 -0.01
CA PRO A 794 -16.94 33.53 -0.34
C PRO A 794 -15.50 33.66 0.14
N VAL A 795 -14.97 32.57 0.70
CA VAL A 795 -13.59 32.46 1.15
C VAL A 795 -12.81 31.63 0.12
N ASP A 796 -11.62 32.09 -0.25
CA ASP A 796 -10.82 31.39 -1.26
C ASP A 796 -10.27 30.07 -0.74
N GLY A 797 -10.54 28.97 -1.43
CA GLY A 797 -9.84 27.71 -1.21
C GLY A 797 -8.44 27.72 -1.81
N PRO A 798 -7.59 26.72 -1.48
CA PRO A 798 -6.18 26.72 -1.87
C PRO A 798 -5.93 26.91 -3.38
N ALA A 799 -6.68 26.25 -4.24
CA ALA A 799 -6.53 26.35 -5.69
C ALA A 799 -6.97 27.74 -6.22
N LEU A 800 -8.02 28.34 -5.63
CA LEU A 800 -8.48 29.66 -6.02
C LEU A 800 -7.48 30.73 -5.57
N PHE A 801 -6.98 30.65 -4.33
CA PHE A 801 -5.93 31.52 -3.84
C PHE A 801 -4.68 31.46 -4.73
N ASN A 802 -4.23 30.25 -5.11
CA ASN A 802 -3.11 30.08 -6.05
C ASN A 802 -3.35 30.75 -7.42
N SER A 803 -4.59 30.74 -7.91
CA SER A 803 -4.93 31.44 -9.15
C SER A 803 -4.88 32.97 -8.96
N ASN A 804 -5.32 33.46 -7.81
CA ASN A 804 -5.33 34.87 -7.49
C ASN A 804 -3.90 35.44 -7.34
N ILE A 805 -2.96 34.68 -6.78
CA ILE A 805 -1.53 35.05 -6.70
C ILE A 805 -0.99 35.48 -8.07
N GLN A 806 -1.37 34.79 -9.14
CA GLN A 806 -0.89 35.11 -10.50
C GLN A 806 -1.40 36.45 -11.03
N THR A 807 -2.50 36.95 -10.51
CA THR A 807 -3.08 38.23 -10.93
C THR A 807 -2.42 39.44 -10.28
N GLU A 808 -1.65 39.25 -9.21
CA GLU A 808 -0.90 40.29 -8.55
C GLU A 808 0.34 40.71 -9.39
N GLU A 809 0.40 41.99 -9.77
CA GLU A 809 1.42 42.49 -10.71
C GLU A 809 2.84 42.26 -10.18
N GLU A 810 3.11 42.59 -8.91
CA GLU A 810 4.42 42.43 -8.27
C GLU A 810 4.88 40.99 -8.25
N ILE A 811 3.97 40.03 -7.93
CA ILE A 811 4.29 38.59 -7.86
C ILE A 811 4.55 38.05 -9.27
N SER A 812 3.68 38.42 -10.23
CA SER A 812 3.80 37.95 -11.61
C SER A 812 5.10 38.43 -12.27
N GLU A 813 5.51 39.70 -12.00
CA GLU A 813 6.77 40.25 -12.49
C GLU A 813 7.98 39.53 -11.88
N ARG A 814 8.05 39.38 -10.53
CA ARG A 814 9.16 38.74 -9.84
C ARG A 814 9.33 37.28 -10.28
N VAL A 815 8.25 36.49 -10.30
CA VAL A 815 8.26 35.08 -10.71
C VAL A 815 8.68 34.95 -12.19
N THR A 816 8.20 35.84 -13.06
CA THR A 816 8.58 35.83 -14.48
C THR A 816 10.06 36.12 -14.68
N LEU A 817 10.62 37.06 -13.94
CA LEU A 817 12.05 37.42 -14.01
C LEU A 817 12.94 36.27 -13.52
N LEU A 818 12.51 35.57 -12.46
CA LEU A 818 13.26 34.46 -11.87
C LEU A 818 13.15 33.15 -12.66
N ASN A 819 12.08 32.99 -13.46
CA ASN A 819 11.94 31.86 -14.40
C ASN A 819 12.66 32.08 -15.75
N GLN A 820 13.44 33.16 -15.88
CA GLN A 820 14.26 33.46 -17.03
C GLN A 820 15.75 33.28 -16.66
N ASN A 821 16.62 33.15 -17.64
CA ASN A 821 18.09 33.18 -17.47
C ASN A 821 18.71 32.01 -16.71
N GLY A 822 18.16 30.82 -16.81
CA GLY A 822 18.80 29.59 -16.26
C GLY A 822 18.42 29.29 -14.82
N SER A 823 17.35 29.86 -14.30
CA SER A 823 16.72 29.46 -13.04
C SER A 823 15.25 29.09 -13.23
N THR A 824 14.73 28.31 -12.31
CA THR A 824 13.31 27.89 -12.25
C THR A 824 12.79 28.18 -10.85
N VAL A 825 11.60 28.79 -10.78
CA VAL A 825 10.90 28.94 -9.51
C VAL A 825 10.09 27.68 -9.21
N VAL A 826 10.34 27.07 -8.07
CA VAL A 826 9.66 25.91 -7.53
C VAL A 826 8.79 26.34 -6.36
N PRO A 827 7.47 26.47 -6.53
CA PRO A 827 6.57 26.78 -5.42
C PRO A 827 6.49 25.58 -4.46
N GLY A 828 6.63 25.86 -3.18
CA GLY A 828 6.34 24.88 -2.13
C GLY A 828 4.85 24.72 -1.87
N ASN A 829 4.52 23.93 -0.86
CA ASN A 829 3.15 23.71 -0.41
C ASN A 829 2.49 25.03 -0.01
N LEU A 830 1.25 25.24 -0.42
CA LEU A 830 0.43 26.31 0.09
C LEU A 830 -0.12 25.89 1.47
N LEU A 831 0.31 26.60 2.51
CA LEU A 831 -0.18 26.42 3.86
C LEU A 831 -1.41 27.32 4.09
N LEU A 832 -2.41 26.75 4.72
CA LEU A 832 -3.61 27.44 5.17
C LEU A 832 -3.65 27.33 6.71
N ILE A 833 -3.44 28.46 7.39
CA ILE A 833 -3.26 28.51 8.85
C ILE A 833 -4.37 29.39 9.44
N PRO A 834 -5.27 28.82 10.25
CA PRO A 834 -6.23 29.62 11.01
C PRO A 834 -5.49 30.40 12.10
N VAL A 835 -5.79 31.70 12.18
CA VAL A 835 -5.30 32.59 13.25
C VAL A 835 -6.50 33.35 13.76
N GLU A 836 -6.93 33.11 14.99
CA GLU A 836 -8.20 33.58 15.55
C GLU A 836 -9.38 33.25 14.63
N ASN A 837 -10.05 34.28 14.12
CA ASN A 837 -11.17 34.16 13.17
C ASN A 837 -10.76 34.41 11.71
N SER A 838 -9.47 34.47 11.41
CA SER A 838 -8.95 34.74 10.06
C SER A 838 -8.12 33.59 9.53
N LEU A 839 -7.78 33.62 8.26
CA LEU A 839 -6.95 32.64 7.58
C LEU A 839 -5.69 33.31 7.00
N LEU A 840 -4.55 32.75 7.37
CA LEU A 840 -3.24 33.13 6.85
C LEU A 840 -2.83 32.09 5.79
N TYR A 841 -2.63 32.57 4.57
CA TYR A 841 -2.09 31.77 3.46
C TYR A 841 -0.60 32.04 3.36
N VAL A 842 0.22 30.98 3.37
CA VAL A 842 1.67 31.09 3.22
C VAL A 842 2.15 30.16 2.15
N ARG A 843 2.93 30.68 1.21
CA ARG A 843 3.54 29.89 0.15
C ARG A 843 5.00 30.22 -0.02
N PRO A 844 5.94 29.33 0.39
CA PRO A 844 7.36 29.51 0.12
C PRO A 844 7.65 29.28 -1.37
N LEU A 845 8.58 30.07 -1.93
CA LEU A 845 9.07 29.94 -3.29
C LEU A 845 10.57 29.67 -3.28
N TYR A 846 10.95 28.55 -3.83
CA TYR A 846 12.36 28.17 -3.99
C TYR A 846 12.83 28.50 -5.39
N ILE A 847 14.12 28.81 -5.49
CA ILE A 847 14.79 29.02 -6.78
C ILE A 847 15.82 27.92 -6.95
N GLU A 848 15.75 27.28 -8.10
CA GLU A 848 16.65 26.22 -8.52
C GLU A 848 17.34 26.62 -9.82
N ALA A 849 18.66 26.47 -9.91
CA ALA A 849 19.37 26.68 -11.17
C ALA A 849 19.04 25.55 -12.15
N THR A 850 18.92 25.84 -13.43
CA THR A 850 18.75 24.81 -14.47
C THR A 850 20.07 24.04 -14.68
N GLY A 851 20.27 22.95 -13.90
CA GLY A 851 21.47 22.12 -13.95
C GLY A 851 21.27 20.81 -13.22
N THR A 852 22.16 19.84 -13.43
CA THR A 852 22.05 18.50 -12.83
C THR A 852 22.44 18.45 -11.34
N THR A 853 22.99 19.51 -10.80
CA THR A 853 23.46 19.64 -9.41
C THR A 853 22.83 20.85 -8.70
N ALA A 854 21.71 21.30 -9.22
CA ALA A 854 21.00 22.43 -8.64
C ALA A 854 20.37 22.07 -7.30
N VAL A 855 20.43 22.99 -6.36
CA VAL A 855 19.82 22.87 -5.03
C VAL A 855 18.73 23.92 -4.91
N PRO A 856 17.49 23.55 -4.59
CA PRO A 856 16.45 24.53 -4.31
C PRO A 856 16.79 25.37 -3.08
N GLU A 857 16.77 26.66 -3.22
CA GLU A 857 17.02 27.65 -2.16
C GLU A 857 15.77 28.50 -1.94
N LEU A 858 15.32 28.64 -0.70
CA LEU A 858 14.19 29.51 -0.35
C LEU A 858 14.61 30.97 -0.53
N GLN A 859 13.99 31.66 -1.47
CA GLN A 859 14.34 33.05 -1.79
C GLN A 859 13.19 34.02 -1.59
N LEU A 860 11.94 33.53 -1.66
CA LEU A 860 10.75 34.39 -1.55
C LEU A 860 9.66 33.68 -0.78
N VAL A 861 8.83 34.44 -0.11
CA VAL A 861 7.62 33.94 0.57
C VAL A 861 6.43 34.82 0.15
N ILE A 862 5.35 34.16 -0.22
CA ILE A 862 4.05 34.81 -0.48
C ILE A 862 3.19 34.64 0.77
N VAL A 863 2.63 35.74 1.24
CA VAL A 863 1.70 35.79 2.36
C VAL A 863 0.38 36.42 1.90
N GLY A 864 -0.73 35.81 2.27
CA GLY A 864 -2.07 36.31 1.98
C GLY A 864 -2.97 36.36 3.22
N VAL A 865 -3.70 37.47 3.39
CA VAL A 865 -4.73 37.62 4.42
C VAL A 865 -5.93 38.27 3.76
N GLY A 866 -7.04 37.54 3.67
CA GLY A 866 -8.23 38.04 2.96
C GLY A 866 -7.88 38.46 1.51
N PRO A 867 -8.14 39.76 1.13
CA PRO A 867 -7.82 40.23 -0.22
C PRO A 867 -6.36 40.69 -0.40
N GLU A 868 -5.59 40.84 0.67
CA GLU A 868 -4.21 41.31 0.62
C GLU A 868 -3.25 40.15 0.37
N VAL A 869 -2.48 40.22 -0.72
CA VAL A 869 -1.44 39.24 -1.07
C VAL A 869 -0.13 39.98 -1.29
N LYS A 870 0.92 39.59 -0.60
CA LYS A 870 2.25 40.20 -0.64
C LYS A 870 3.34 39.15 -0.84
N ILE A 871 4.44 39.60 -1.44
CA ILE A 871 5.64 38.77 -1.66
C ILE A 871 6.86 39.52 -1.13
N ALA A 872 7.72 38.84 -0.40
CA ALA A 872 8.98 39.40 0.08
C ALA A 872 10.08 38.32 0.16
N ASP A 873 11.29 38.79 0.50
CA ASP A 873 12.48 37.92 0.59
C ASP A 873 12.52 37.12 1.92
N SER A 874 11.64 37.40 2.86
CA SER A 874 11.43 36.59 4.08
C SER A 874 9.96 36.55 4.47
N PHE A 875 9.61 35.59 5.30
CA PHE A 875 8.24 35.44 5.83
C PHE A 875 7.82 36.70 6.65
N GLU A 876 8.72 37.19 7.52
CA GLU A 876 8.44 38.37 8.33
C GLU A 876 8.18 39.63 7.45
N ALA A 877 9.02 39.82 6.44
CA ALA A 877 8.85 40.95 5.52
C ALA A 877 7.55 40.88 4.75
N ALA A 878 7.16 39.68 4.29
CA ALA A 878 5.91 39.44 3.58
C ALA A 878 4.70 39.62 4.51
N LEU A 879 4.77 39.16 5.75
CA LEU A 879 3.74 39.31 6.77
C LEU A 879 3.55 40.76 7.19
N ALA A 880 4.66 41.49 7.44
CA ALA A 880 4.62 42.91 7.76
C ALA A 880 4.08 43.78 6.58
N ALA A 881 4.31 43.35 5.34
CA ALA A 881 3.74 43.99 4.18
C ALA A 881 2.23 43.73 4.03
N ALA A 882 1.74 42.57 4.46
CA ALA A 882 0.33 42.16 4.41
C ALA A 882 -0.48 42.76 5.58
N ILE A 883 0.14 42.96 6.76
CA ILE A 883 -0.51 43.44 7.96
C ILE A 883 0.13 44.78 8.38
N PRO A 884 -0.51 45.91 8.06
CA PRO A 884 -0.02 47.23 8.47
C PRO A 884 0.10 47.33 10.00
N ASP A 885 1.14 48.02 10.48
CA ASP A 885 1.43 48.25 11.91
C ASP A 885 1.97 47.03 12.70
N LEU A 886 2.27 45.91 12.06
CA LEU A 886 2.95 44.79 12.71
C LEU A 886 4.41 45.20 13.03
N GLN A 887 4.74 45.22 14.35
CA GLN A 887 6.09 45.51 14.86
C GLN A 887 6.71 44.31 15.59
N ALA A 888 6.05 43.18 15.55
CA ALA A 888 6.49 41.98 16.25
C ALA A 888 7.70 41.34 15.54
N ASP A 889 8.73 40.97 16.33
CA ASP A 889 9.80 40.12 15.91
C ASP A 889 9.26 38.67 15.82
N VAL A 890 8.89 38.27 14.63
CA VAL A 890 8.33 36.89 14.35
C VAL A 890 9.39 35.82 14.32
N GLY A 891 10.68 36.17 14.32
CA GLY A 891 11.81 35.30 14.66
C GLY A 891 12.09 34.17 13.66
N SER A 892 11.86 34.36 12.35
CA SER A 892 12.25 33.46 11.28
C SER A 892 13.48 33.95 10.49
N GLY A 893 14.26 34.88 11.08
CA GLY A 893 15.53 35.31 10.50
C GLY A 893 16.68 34.41 10.95
N PRO A 894 17.81 34.41 10.21
CA PRO A 894 18.99 33.66 10.64
C PRO A 894 19.37 34.10 12.05
N ILE A 895 19.54 33.13 12.96
CA ILE A 895 20.04 33.40 14.30
C ILE A 895 21.43 33.94 14.13
N SER A 896 21.57 35.28 14.28
CA SER A 896 22.81 36.03 14.06
C SER A 896 23.87 35.48 14.99
N ALA A 897 24.80 34.70 14.48
CA ALA A 897 26.04 34.44 15.16
C ALA A 897 26.68 35.80 15.43
N SER A 898 26.98 36.10 16.70
CA SER A 898 27.67 37.31 17.12
C SER A 898 28.92 37.51 16.24
N PRO A 899 29.18 38.70 15.75
CA PRO A 899 30.36 38.93 14.93
C PRO A 899 31.62 38.83 15.81
N ASP A 900 32.49 37.89 15.51
CA ASP A 900 33.85 37.90 15.95
C ASP A 900 34.59 39.03 15.23
N PRO A 901 35.38 39.85 15.93
CA PRO A 901 36.00 41.04 15.34
C PRO A 901 37.35 40.68 14.67
N GLU A 902 37.49 41.26 13.47
CA GLU A 902 38.75 41.64 12.82
C GLU A 902 39.70 40.54 12.29
N SER A 903 39.76 40.44 10.97
CA SER A 903 41.05 40.45 10.30
C SER A 903 40.96 41.14 8.93
N SER A 904 41.79 42.18 8.83
CA SER A 904 41.97 43.15 7.75
C SER A 904 42.56 42.53 6.47
N SER A 905 41.97 42.98 5.35
CA SER A 905 42.57 43.38 4.08
C SER A 905 43.92 42.77 3.63
N GLU A 906 43.90 42.27 2.39
CA GLU A 906 44.84 42.67 1.33
C GLU A 906 44.37 42.09 -0.03
N ASP A 907 44.12 43.00 -0.97
CA ASP A 907 44.04 42.75 -2.42
C ASP A 907 45.44 42.40 -2.97
N PRO A 908 45.57 41.65 -4.03
CA PRO A 908 46.37 42.11 -5.11
C PRO A 908 45.75 41.99 -6.51
N GLU A 909 46.07 43.03 -7.23
CA GLU A 909 45.81 43.40 -8.62
C GLU A 909 46.04 42.31 -9.68
N SER A 910 45.17 42.46 -10.69
CA SER A 910 45.26 42.17 -12.12
C SER A 910 46.64 41.83 -12.74
N SER A 911 46.67 40.84 -13.61
CA SER A 911 47.39 40.94 -14.90
C SER A 911 46.68 40.09 -15.97
N SER A 912 46.26 40.82 -17.00
CA SER A 912 45.88 40.37 -18.31
C SER A 912 47.01 39.76 -19.11
N GLU A 913 46.76 38.70 -19.86
CA GLU A 913 47.40 38.55 -21.18
C GLU A 913 46.49 37.77 -22.14
N ASP A 914 46.27 38.43 -23.27
CA ASP A 914 45.65 37.93 -24.50
C ASP A 914 46.37 36.68 -25.07
N ASP A 915 45.60 35.76 -25.59
CA ASP A 915 45.97 35.22 -26.89
C ASP A 915 44.72 34.79 -27.70
N SER A 916 44.56 35.47 -28.82
CA SER A 916 43.54 35.30 -29.82
C SER A 916 43.91 34.25 -30.84
N SER A 917 43.06 33.23 -31.04
CA SER A 917 43.03 32.56 -32.34
C SER A 917 41.55 32.34 -32.75
N SER A 918 41.12 33.14 -33.68
CA SER A 918 39.82 33.03 -34.36
C SER A 918 39.81 31.83 -35.30
N GLY A 919 38.96 30.83 -34.94
CA GLY A 919 38.47 29.83 -35.89
C GLY A 919 36.98 30.10 -36.15
N ALA A 920 36.60 30.36 -37.36
CA ALA A 920 35.21 30.54 -37.74
C ALA A 920 34.40 29.27 -37.46
N PRO A 921 33.14 29.37 -36.98
CA PRO A 921 32.29 28.21 -36.73
C PRO A 921 31.91 27.50 -38.05
N ALA A 922 32.08 26.18 -38.09
CA ALA A 922 31.61 25.36 -39.19
C ALA A 922 30.06 25.45 -39.28
N GLU A 923 29.52 25.56 -40.47
CA GLU A 923 28.08 25.49 -40.71
C GLU A 923 27.52 24.06 -40.48
N PRO A 924 26.24 23.92 -40.09
CA PRO A 924 25.61 22.61 -39.92
C PRO A 924 25.58 21.83 -41.24
N ASP A 925 25.81 20.51 -41.15
CA ASP A 925 25.68 19.58 -42.27
C ASP A 925 24.23 19.57 -42.80
N ASP A 926 24.07 19.52 -44.11
CA ASP A 926 22.77 19.48 -44.77
C ASP A 926 22.03 18.18 -44.44
N LEU A 927 20.83 18.28 -43.86
CA LEU A 927 20.01 17.14 -43.40
C LEU A 927 19.64 16.12 -44.50
N ASP A 928 19.76 16.53 -45.76
CA ASP A 928 19.47 15.65 -46.93
C ASP A 928 20.54 14.55 -47.16
N SER A 929 21.75 14.72 -46.61
CA SER A 929 22.85 13.72 -46.74
C SER A 929 22.79 12.59 -45.70
N SER A 930 21.77 12.56 -44.82
CA SER A 930 21.70 11.67 -43.65
C SER A 930 20.83 10.41 -43.88
N ASP A 931 20.40 10.11 -45.10
CA ASP A 931 19.48 8.99 -45.42
C ASP A 931 20.09 7.58 -45.30
N GLU A 932 21.40 7.47 -45.13
CA GLU A 932 22.12 6.18 -44.92
C GLU A 932 22.57 5.95 -43.49
N LEU A 933 22.29 6.87 -42.56
CA LEU A 933 22.77 6.76 -41.18
C LEU A 933 21.92 5.82 -40.31
N SER A 934 22.57 5.05 -39.48
CA SER A 934 21.90 4.22 -38.46
C SER A 934 21.28 5.06 -37.35
N ILE A 935 20.35 4.47 -36.57
CA ILE A 935 19.70 5.12 -35.44
C ILE A 935 20.75 5.62 -34.42
N GLU A 936 21.78 4.81 -34.16
CA GLU A 936 22.86 5.17 -33.25
C GLU A 936 23.68 6.35 -33.75
N GLU A 937 23.98 6.41 -35.06
CA GLU A 937 24.70 7.52 -35.67
C GLU A 937 23.85 8.79 -35.71
N LEU A 938 22.55 8.68 -35.91
CA LEU A 938 21.62 9.84 -35.85
C LEU A 938 21.54 10.42 -34.45
N LEU A 939 21.49 9.56 -33.41
CA LEU A 939 21.51 10.00 -32.02
C LEU A 939 22.86 10.62 -31.63
N ALA A 940 23.99 10.09 -32.15
CA ALA A 940 25.31 10.67 -31.94
C ALA A 940 25.44 12.07 -32.59
N LYS A 941 24.95 12.23 -33.83
CA LYS A 941 24.90 13.53 -34.50
C LYS A 941 23.97 14.54 -33.83
N SER A 942 22.86 14.07 -33.28
CA SER A 942 21.99 14.93 -32.47
C SER A 942 22.71 15.46 -31.23
N ARG A 943 23.44 14.63 -30.54
CA ARG A 943 24.22 15.02 -29.37
C ARG A 943 25.31 16.03 -29.74
N GLU A 944 26.05 15.78 -30.82
CA GLU A 944 27.06 16.70 -31.33
C GLU A 944 26.46 18.07 -31.75
N ALA A 945 25.24 18.06 -32.30
CA ALA A 945 24.54 19.31 -32.66
C ALA A 945 24.11 20.09 -31.41
N PHE A 946 23.68 19.43 -30.34
CA PHE A 946 23.39 20.09 -29.07
C PHE A 946 24.64 20.67 -28.43
N ASP A 947 25.77 19.95 -28.43
CA ASP A 947 27.03 20.46 -27.91
C ASP A 947 27.49 21.72 -28.67
N ARG A 948 27.24 21.78 -29.99
CA ARG A 948 27.52 22.95 -30.81
C ARG A 948 26.54 24.09 -30.57
N ALA A 949 25.27 23.77 -30.31
CA ALA A 949 24.27 24.77 -29.89
C ALA A 949 24.72 25.43 -28.59
N ASP A 950 25.12 24.66 -27.63
CA ASP A 950 25.60 25.13 -26.33
C ASP A 950 26.85 26.03 -26.47
N ALA A 951 27.78 25.66 -27.37
CA ALA A 951 28.95 26.46 -27.66
C ALA A 951 28.58 27.79 -28.34
N ALA A 952 27.60 27.79 -29.25
CA ALA A 952 27.09 28.98 -29.91
C ALA A 952 26.39 29.90 -28.92
N LEU A 953 25.63 29.35 -27.97
CA LEU A 953 24.96 30.11 -26.91
C LEU A 953 25.98 30.80 -26.00
N ARG A 954 27.02 30.08 -25.56
CA ARG A 954 28.12 30.66 -24.75
C ARG A 954 28.90 31.72 -25.47
N ALA A 955 28.95 31.67 -26.81
CA ALA A 955 29.58 32.67 -27.65
C ALA A 955 28.68 33.88 -27.96
N GLY A 956 27.40 33.87 -27.50
CA GLY A 956 26.41 34.93 -27.78
C GLY A 956 25.82 34.85 -29.20
N ASP A 957 26.05 33.79 -29.94
CA ASP A 957 25.52 33.58 -31.30
C ASP A 957 24.15 32.90 -31.26
N LEU A 958 23.11 33.66 -31.00
CA LEU A 958 21.73 33.16 -30.95
C LEU A 958 21.24 32.58 -32.27
N ALA A 959 21.70 33.09 -33.42
CA ALA A 959 21.35 32.54 -34.73
C ALA A 959 22.02 31.18 -34.98
N GLY A 960 23.26 31.04 -34.52
CA GLY A 960 23.98 29.77 -34.50
C GLY A 960 23.31 28.76 -33.56
N TYR A 961 22.92 29.15 -32.35
CA TYR A 961 22.21 28.36 -31.41
C TYR A 961 20.92 27.77 -31.99
N GLN A 962 20.06 28.62 -32.57
CA GLN A 962 18.79 28.20 -33.16
C GLN A 962 19.01 27.19 -34.30
N ARG A 963 19.96 27.41 -35.19
CA ARG A 963 20.27 26.49 -36.29
C ARG A 963 20.72 25.11 -35.79
N TRP A 964 21.58 25.08 -34.76
CA TRP A 964 22.07 23.83 -34.21
C TRP A 964 21.01 23.05 -33.44
N VAL A 965 20.11 23.73 -32.73
CA VAL A 965 18.94 23.12 -32.07
C VAL A 965 17.98 22.52 -33.10
N GLU A 966 17.68 23.24 -34.19
CA GLU A 966 16.84 22.73 -35.31
C GLU A 966 17.49 21.51 -35.98
N SER A 967 18.79 21.52 -36.15
CA SER A 967 19.54 20.36 -36.70
C SER A 967 19.46 19.15 -35.75
N ALA A 968 19.65 19.34 -34.45
CA ALA A 968 19.52 18.28 -33.44
C ALA A 968 18.12 17.65 -33.43
N ALA A 969 17.09 18.49 -33.44
CA ALA A 969 15.69 18.05 -33.50
C ALA A 969 15.40 17.27 -34.82
N GLY A 970 15.99 17.67 -35.94
CA GLY A 970 15.88 16.96 -37.21
C GLY A 970 16.47 15.54 -37.16
N TYR A 971 17.64 15.36 -36.54
CA TYR A 971 18.24 14.03 -36.36
C TYR A 971 17.40 13.14 -35.43
N ILE A 972 16.84 13.66 -34.32
CA ILE A 972 15.93 12.91 -33.44
C ILE A 972 14.68 12.47 -34.18
N ALA A 973 14.05 13.36 -34.93
CA ALA A 973 12.84 13.04 -35.69
C ALA A 973 13.07 11.96 -36.77
N LYS A 974 14.29 11.90 -37.32
CA LYS A 974 14.69 10.88 -38.29
C LYS A 974 14.95 9.54 -37.61
N ALA A 975 15.62 9.53 -36.49
CA ALA A 975 15.83 8.33 -35.66
C ALA A 975 14.51 7.71 -35.19
N GLN A 976 13.56 8.52 -34.76
CA GLN A 976 12.19 8.07 -34.36
C GLN A 976 11.41 7.45 -35.53
N ARG A 977 11.53 8.00 -36.76
CA ARG A 977 10.91 7.41 -37.93
C ARG A 977 11.49 6.05 -38.29
N LEU A 978 12.79 5.87 -38.18
CA LEU A 978 13.47 4.59 -38.42
C LEU A 978 13.08 3.55 -37.36
N LEU A 979 12.97 3.94 -36.09
CA LEU A 979 12.46 3.09 -34.99
C LEU A 979 11.01 2.63 -35.28
N GLY A 980 10.13 3.53 -35.69
CA GLY A 980 8.75 3.21 -36.03
C GLY A 980 8.63 2.29 -37.25
N GLN A 981 9.55 2.40 -38.22
CA GLN A 981 9.61 1.47 -39.37
C GLN A 981 10.19 0.10 -39.01
N ALA A 982 11.09 0.04 -38.03
CA ALA A 982 11.63 -1.22 -37.54
C ALA A 982 10.57 -2.01 -36.74
N SER A 983 9.83 -1.35 -35.85
CA SER A 983 8.75 -1.98 -35.09
C SER A 983 7.59 -2.48 -35.95
N SER A 984 7.23 -1.74 -37.03
CA SER A 984 6.19 -2.16 -37.96
C SER A 984 6.64 -3.32 -38.89
N ARG A 985 7.94 -3.52 -39.08
CA ARG A 985 8.48 -4.71 -39.79
C ARG A 985 8.51 -5.95 -38.89
N GLU A 986 8.83 -5.82 -37.63
CA GLU A 986 8.75 -6.94 -36.65
C GLU A 986 7.30 -7.40 -36.42
N GLU A 987 6.33 -6.51 -36.43
CA GLU A 987 4.91 -6.89 -36.37
C GLU A 987 4.42 -7.57 -37.65
N ALA A 988 4.95 -7.21 -38.82
CA ALA A 988 4.60 -7.84 -40.11
C ALA A 988 5.26 -9.22 -40.30
N ASP A 989 6.42 -9.47 -39.72
CA ASP A 989 7.09 -10.79 -39.73
C ASP A 989 6.58 -11.75 -38.65
N SER A 990 5.84 -11.24 -37.65
CA SER A 990 5.24 -12.06 -36.56
C SER A 990 3.76 -12.39 -36.79
N ALA A 991 3.11 -11.85 -37.84
CA ALA A 991 1.75 -12.15 -38.28
C ALA A 991 1.75 -13.11 -39.50
#